data_af5e12461cce063fef93186def6e4f6f
#
_entry.id   af5e12461cce063fef93186def6e4f6f
#
_cell.length_a   1.000
_cell.length_b   1.000
_cell.length_c   1.000
_cell.angle_alpha   90.00
_cell.angle_beta   90.00
_cell.angle_gamma   90.00
#
_symmetry.space_group_name_H-M   'P 1'
#
loop_
_entity.id
_entity.type
_entity.pdbx_description
1 polymer ?
#
loop_
_entity_poly.entity_id
_entity_poly.type
_entity_poly.pdbx_seq_one_letter_code
_entity_poly.pdbx_strand_id
1 'polypeptide(L)'
;MSQPRTPSKADKNANVAASKTAPMATAQAGFTHDVLPVIQKYCVGCHTGASAQGGIVLSTFKDTASVLKAGDVWDSVAQNMTSGHMPPAGMPAPTKAQRETLANWVQTTQSAAACQLHDPGHVTLRRLNRAEYNNTVRDLCGVDIHPADDFPNDDVGYGFDNIGDVLSLSPLLMEKYLNAAEKVSHAAFQSPDEFIKPNHFDPGGMVFISQSSNGGDSASLPTTGSEAGVDYDFPKSADYLLRSIAYQDKAGPEDAKMQMKLDGKEVAMIDVKAQKRSPQPYMVGVTVPAGKHRFSCVFTNDFYDPGDPKNKNNRARDRNLYLKALEIVGPLAGNEALSPLKKQLGEFEPNEATRTTVARKFISDFARRAYRRPVTRDEVDHLTRYVDLAVKQGETFQKGIEIAMTAALCSPNFLFRVETTSVPVVPAINSGKVKASTAKFIKDAKSGADKNSVNGFALASRIAYFLWSSMPDDELFNLAANGKLQDPTVLAAQVKRMLKDPRAHALADNFAGQWLMLRSLAGVTPDTKRFPDFNDHMRQSMRKETELFFQNIVSEDRSILDFLDANYTFLNETLAKHYGIADVQGDNFRKVMLTGDQRGGLLAQASLLTVTSNPTRTSPVKRGKWVMENLLGTPLPPAPPNVPALSDDKKGPLVGTLRQRMEQHRANPACASCHARMDPIGFGLENYDAVGQWRTKDGDSSIDPSGVLPDGSKFSGPAELKQILKTKKTLFTQCLTQKMMTYALGRGVERIDKCTIDNIVQTTSKNGYHFSTLVTAIIQCDPFRKQRGDGGL
;
A
#
# COMPACT_ATOMS: atom_id res chain seq x y z
N MET A 1 42.66 -6.21 56.46
CA MET A 1 41.76 -5.73 55.41
C MET A 1 42.31 -6.26 54.12
N SER A 2 41.78 -7.38 53.64
CA SER A 2 42.19 -8.06 52.39
C SER A 2 41.29 -7.58 51.21
N GLN A 3 41.93 -7.08 50.15
CA GLN A 3 41.26 -6.68 48.93
C GLN A 3 40.67 -7.91 48.19
N PRO A 4 39.51 -7.79 47.51
CA PRO A 4 38.94 -8.88 46.74
C PRO A 4 39.70 -9.07 45.41
N ARG A 5 40.07 -10.33 45.09
CA ARG A 5 40.67 -10.75 43.83
C ARG A 5 39.68 -10.61 42.67
N THR A 6 40.08 -9.94 41.61
CA THR A 6 39.37 -9.97 40.34
C THR A 6 39.38 -11.38 39.71
N PRO A 7 38.27 -11.91 39.21
CA PRO A 7 38.25 -13.24 38.57
C PRO A 7 39.07 -13.29 37.30
N SER A 8 39.79 -14.42 37.08
CA SER A 8 40.63 -14.65 35.91
C SER A 8 39.80 -14.84 34.63
N LYS A 9 40.43 -14.67 33.44
CA LYS A 9 39.78 -14.91 32.14
C LYS A 9 39.19 -16.32 31.99
N ALA A 10 39.71 -17.30 32.68
CA ALA A 10 39.21 -18.69 32.67
C ALA A 10 37.86 -18.80 33.41
N ASP A 11 37.66 -18.06 34.51
CA ASP A 11 36.39 -18.07 35.24
C ASP A 11 35.24 -17.38 34.48
N LYS A 12 35.55 -16.39 33.65
CA LYS A 12 34.54 -15.75 32.82
C LYS A 12 34.04 -16.68 31.67
N ASN A 13 34.92 -17.48 31.12
CA ASN A 13 34.55 -18.45 30.08
C ASN A 13 33.79 -19.67 30.65
N ALA A 14 34.10 -20.12 31.83
CA ALA A 14 33.37 -21.19 32.53
C ALA A 14 31.93 -20.77 32.89
N ASN A 15 31.74 -19.52 33.41
CA ASN A 15 30.42 -19.00 33.73
C ASN A 15 29.54 -18.73 32.47
N VAL A 16 30.14 -18.34 31.35
CA VAL A 16 29.40 -18.17 30.09
C VAL A 16 29.02 -19.52 29.48
N ALA A 17 29.86 -20.53 29.61
CA ALA A 17 29.54 -21.90 29.17
C ALA A 17 28.46 -22.54 30.05
N ALA A 18 28.55 -22.37 31.39
CA ALA A 18 27.54 -22.86 32.33
C ALA A 18 26.18 -22.20 32.14
N SER A 19 26.12 -20.91 31.80
CA SER A 19 24.85 -20.21 31.54
C SER A 19 24.21 -20.63 30.22
N LYS A 20 24.97 -21.09 29.21
CA LYS A 20 24.47 -21.57 27.91
C LYS A 20 23.98 -23.04 27.96
N THR A 21 24.45 -23.81 28.91
CA THR A 21 24.08 -25.24 29.05
C THR A 21 22.87 -25.47 29.94
N ALA A 22 22.58 -24.61 30.88
CA ALA A 22 21.49 -24.74 31.84
C ALA A 22 20.09 -24.84 31.19
N PRO A 23 19.70 -24.03 30.20
CA PRO A 23 18.39 -24.14 29.52
C PRO A 23 18.21 -25.47 28.76
N MET A 24 19.25 -25.97 28.12
CA MET A 24 19.19 -27.23 27.37
C MET A 24 19.13 -28.45 28.30
N ALA A 25 19.82 -28.42 29.44
CA ALA A 25 19.72 -29.47 30.44
C ALA A 25 18.30 -29.55 31.04
N THR A 26 17.68 -28.40 31.31
CA THR A 26 16.30 -28.34 31.81
C THR A 26 15.30 -28.83 30.72
N ALA A 27 15.50 -28.46 29.48
CA ALA A 27 14.69 -28.95 28.36
C ALA A 27 14.82 -30.47 28.18
N GLN A 28 16.03 -31.04 28.31
CA GLN A 28 16.25 -32.48 28.25
C GLN A 28 15.58 -33.22 29.41
N ALA A 29 15.61 -32.67 30.62
CA ALA A 29 14.91 -33.24 31.79
C ALA A 29 13.39 -33.27 31.53
N GLY A 30 12.81 -32.15 31.03
CA GLY A 30 11.40 -32.07 30.67
C GLY A 30 11.03 -33.05 29.55
N PHE A 31 11.90 -33.23 28.55
CA PHE A 31 11.68 -34.23 27.50
C PHE A 31 11.57 -35.64 28.10
N THR A 32 12.51 -35.99 28.94
CA THR A 32 12.59 -37.33 29.51
C THR A 32 11.44 -37.63 30.47
N HIS A 33 11.08 -36.62 31.30
CA HIS A 33 10.07 -36.82 32.35
C HIS A 33 8.65 -36.62 31.91
N ASP A 34 8.38 -35.59 31.04
CA ASP A 34 7.03 -35.14 30.78
C ASP A 34 6.55 -35.50 29.35
N VAL A 35 7.47 -35.49 28.35
CA VAL A 35 7.12 -35.67 26.96
C VAL A 35 7.26 -37.12 26.51
N LEU A 36 8.42 -37.72 26.70
CA LEU A 36 8.74 -39.05 26.23
C LEU A 36 7.75 -40.14 26.72
N PRO A 37 7.31 -40.15 27.99
CA PRO A 37 6.32 -41.13 28.47
C PRO A 37 4.95 -40.99 27.76
N VAL A 38 4.55 -39.75 27.46
CA VAL A 38 3.29 -39.47 26.73
C VAL A 38 3.40 -39.96 25.29
N ILE A 39 4.49 -39.69 24.62
CA ILE A 39 4.72 -40.11 23.23
C ILE A 39 4.78 -41.65 23.17
N GLN A 40 5.50 -42.31 24.06
CA GLN A 40 5.63 -43.77 24.10
C GLN A 40 4.29 -44.45 24.33
N LYS A 41 3.47 -43.91 25.27
CA LYS A 41 2.19 -44.51 25.66
C LYS A 41 1.09 -44.34 24.61
N TYR A 42 1.01 -43.17 23.96
CA TYR A 42 -0.16 -42.78 23.17
C TYR A 42 0.12 -42.59 21.66
N CYS A 43 1.38 -42.48 21.23
CA CYS A 43 1.71 -42.10 19.86
C CYS A 43 2.52 -43.17 19.10
N VAL A 44 3.50 -43.80 19.76
CA VAL A 44 4.45 -44.70 19.12
C VAL A 44 3.75 -45.94 18.51
N GLY A 45 2.60 -46.38 19.04
CA GLY A 45 1.85 -47.50 18.49
C GLY A 45 1.47 -47.33 17.01
N CYS A 46 1.21 -46.12 16.58
CA CYS A 46 0.87 -45.78 15.19
C CYS A 46 2.01 -45.07 14.44
N HIS A 47 2.95 -44.47 15.17
CA HIS A 47 4.02 -43.62 14.63
C HIS A 47 5.42 -44.25 14.83
N THR A 48 5.59 -45.51 14.38
CA THR A 48 6.85 -46.24 14.48
C THR A 48 7.15 -47.05 13.21
N GLY A 49 8.43 -47.22 12.92
CA GLY A 49 8.92 -48.04 11.81
C GLY A 49 8.56 -47.56 10.41
N ALA A 50 8.71 -48.43 9.42
CA ALA A 50 8.48 -48.14 8.01
C ALA A 50 6.99 -47.94 7.66
N SER A 51 6.07 -48.42 8.49
CA SER A 51 4.61 -48.31 8.32
C SER A 51 4.00 -47.20 9.14
N ALA A 52 4.83 -46.25 9.61
CA ALA A 52 4.35 -45.14 10.42
C ALA A 52 3.26 -44.31 9.70
N GLN A 53 2.12 -44.12 10.34
CA GLN A 53 0.99 -43.41 9.77
C GLN A 53 1.37 -41.91 9.52
N GLY A 54 1.00 -41.41 8.36
CA GLY A 54 1.36 -40.04 7.95
C GLY A 54 2.85 -39.86 7.69
N GLY A 55 3.64 -40.95 7.60
CA GLY A 55 5.09 -40.90 7.35
C GLY A 55 5.91 -40.34 8.53
N ILE A 56 5.30 -40.15 9.70
CA ILE A 56 5.97 -39.56 10.87
C ILE A 56 6.39 -40.67 11.83
N VAL A 57 7.71 -40.83 12.07
CA VAL A 57 8.26 -41.85 12.97
C VAL A 57 8.65 -41.19 14.31
N LEU A 58 7.76 -41.20 15.30
CA LEU A 58 8.01 -40.56 16.62
C LEU A 58 8.94 -41.40 17.52
N SER A 59 9.09 -42.66 17.27
CA SER A 59 10.01 -43.56 18.05
C SER A 59 11.49 -43.23 17.86
N THR A 60 11.88 -42.41 16.88
CA THR A 60 13.26 -42.02 16.60
C THR A 60 13.75 -40.86 17.52
N PHE A 61 12.84 -40.11 18.13
CA PHE A 61 13.20 -38.99 18.97
C PHE A 61 13.51 -39.47 20.38
N LYS A 62 14.79 -39.31 20.79
CA LYS A 62 15.29 -39.77 22.08
C LYS A 62 15.80 -38.64 22.99
N ASP A 63 15.99 -37.47 22.38
CA ASP A 63 16.56 -36.30 23.09
C ASP A 63 16.02 -34.97 22.49
N THR A 64 16.22 -33.91 23.24
CA THR A 64 15.84 -32.55 22.81
C THR A 64 16.52 -32.11 21.54
N ALA A 65 17.75 -32.57 21.26
CA ALA A 65 18.48 -32.19 20.05
C ALA A 65 17.82 -32.77 18.79
N SER A 66 17.35 -34.02 18.84
CA SER A 66 16.59 -34.63 17.74
C SER A 66 15.24 -33.96 17.52
N VAL A 67 14.57 -33.54 18.61
CA VAL A 67 13.31 -32.76 18.53
C VAL A 67 13.54 -31.41 17.85
N LEU A 68 14.57 -30.67 18.20
CA LEU A 68 14.89 -29.36 17.61
C LEU A 68 15.27 -29.45 16.13
N LYS A 69 15.92 -30.52 15.68
CA LYS A 69 16.22 -30.77 14.28
C LYS A 69 14.96 -31.02 13.44
N ALA A 70 13.92 -31.60 14.03
CA ALA A 70 12.65 -31.90 13.39
C ALA A 70 11.51 -31.03 13.91
N GLY A 71 11.78 -29.77 14.09
CA GLY A 71 10.86 -28.84 14.74
C GLY A 71 9.50 -28.76 14.09
N ASP A 72 9.37 -28.82 12.74
CA ASP A 72 8.06 -28.78 12.04
C ASP A 72 7.18 -29.98 12.40
N VAL A 73 7.82 -31.15 12.57
CA VAL A 73 7.12 -32.36 13.03
C VAL A 73 6.59 -32.11 14.45
N TRP A 74 7.39 -31.53 15.34
CA TRP A 74 7.00 -31.30 16.71
C TRP A 74 6.02 -30.14 16.89
N ASP A 75 6.05 -29.12 16.03
CA ASP A 75 4.99 -28.11 15.95
C ASP A 75 3.66 -28.76 15.55
N SER A 76 3.68 -29.66 14.58
CA SER A 76 2.51 -30.43 14.19
C SER A 76 2.02 -31.35 15.32
N VAL A 77 2.93 -31.99 16.05
CA VAL A 77 2.59 -32.81 17.23
C VAL A 77 1.91 -31.94 18.29
N ALA A 78 2.49 -30.79 18.66
CA ALA A 78 1.92 -29.88 19.64
C ALA A 78 0.54 -29.35 19.21
N GLN A 79 0.38 -29.00 17.95
CA GLN A 79 -0.88 -28.55 17.38
C GLN A 79 -1.96 -29.63 17.41
N ASN A 80 -1.64 -30.85 16.97
CA ASN A 80 -2.57 -31.99 16.95
C ASN A 80 -2.96 -32.43 18.38
N MET A 81 -2.06 -32.35 19.31
CA MET A 81 -2.33 -32.63 20.74
C MET A 81 -3.24 -31.57 21.35
N THR A 82 -2.98 -30.30 21.10
CA THR A 82 -3.79 -29.17 21.62
C THR A 82 -5.18 -29.14 20.99
N SER A 83 -5.28 -29.48 19.70
CA SER A 83 -6.55 -29.52 18.98
C SER A 83 -7.37 -30.79 19.25
N GLY A 84 -6.75 -31.81 19.85
CA GLY A 84 -7.43 -33.09 20.09
C GLY A 84 -7.60 -33.96 18.83
N HIS A 85 -6.87 -33.67 17.74
CA HIS A 85 -6.87 -34.50 16.52
C HIS A 85 -6.12 -35.80 16.70
N MET A 86 -5.14 -35.81 17.60
CA MET A 86 -4.35 -36.98 17.93
C MET A 86 -4.36 -37.23 19.44
N PRO A 87 -4.47 -38.50 19.87
CA PRO A 87 -4.85 -39.68 19.09
C PRO A 87 -6.25 -39.56 18.48
N PRO A 88 -6.56 -40.35 17.41
CA PRO A 88 -7.88 -40.36 16.80
C PRO A 88 -8.99 -40.72 17.79
N ALA A 89 -10.22 -40.28 17.51
CA ALA A 89 -11.38 -40.58 18.37
C ALA A 89 -11.55 -42.10 18.57
N GLY A 90 -11.81 -42.49 19.83
CA GLY A 90 -11.92 -43.89 20.20
C GLY A 90 -10.63 -44.58 20.63
N MET A 91 -9.47 -43.94 20.46
CA MET A 91 -8.18 -44.43 20.95
C MET A 91 -7.85 -43.89 22.35
N PRO A 92 -7.06 -44.62 23.16
CA PRO A 92 -6.55 -44.05 24.42
C PRO A 92 -5.83 -42.72 24.22
N ALA A 93 -6.25 -41.70 24.97
CA ALA A 93 -5.75 -40.35 24.78
C ALA A 93 -5.09 -39.78 26.08
N PRO A 94 -4.08 -38.90 25.95
CA PRO A 94 -3.52 -38.18 27.08
C PRO A 94 -4.57 -37.27 27.76
N THR A 95 -4.44 -37.06 29.04
CA THR A 95 -5.25 -36.09 29.76
C THR A 95 -5.04 -34.68 29.25
N LYS A 96 -5.97 -33.76 29.53
CA LYS A 96 -5.84 -32.35 29.13
C LYS A 96 -4.51 -31.76 29.68
N ALA A 97 -4.18 -32.03 30.91
CA ALA A 97 -2.92 -31.55 31.52
C ALA A 97 -1.68 -32.08 30.80
N GLN A 98 -1.66 -33.40 30.43
CA GLN A 98 -0.55 -33.98 29.70
C GLN A 98 -0.39 -33.36 28.31
N ARG A 99 -1.50 -33.09 27.60
CA ARG A 99 -1.48 -32.43 26.29
C ARG A 99 -0.93 -31.02 26.40
N GLU A 100 -1.37 -30.24 27.39
CA GLU A 100 -0.91 -28.88 27.64
C GLU A 100 0.59 -28.86 28.03
N THR A 101 1.04 -29.79 28.91
CA THR A 101 2.45 -29.91 29.29
C THR A 101 3.34 -30.19 28.09
N LEU A 102 2.95 -31.15 27.23
CA LEU A 102 3.69 -31.48 26.01
C LEU A 102 3.76 -30.29 25.06
N ALA A 103 2.62 -29.66 24.77
CA ALA A 103 2.56 -28.53 23.86
C ALA A 103 3.40 -27.34 24.38
N ASN A 104 3.31 -27.04 25.65
CA ASN A 104 4.09 -26.00 26.28
C ASN A 104 5.60 -26.31 26.28
N TRP A 105 5.97 -27.55 26.52
CA TRP A 105 7.37 -27.97 26.45
C TRP A 105 7.93 -27.78 25.01
N VAL A 106 7.23 -28.23 23.98
CA VAL A 106 7.64 -28.02 22.58
C VAL A 106 7.81 -26.54 22.30
N GLN A 107 6.81 -25.74 22.67
CA GLN A 107 6.80 -24.30 22.41
C GLN A 107 7.97 -23.58 23.12
N THR A 108 8.17 -23.85 24.39
CA THR A 108 9.21 -23.17 25.17
C THR A 108 10.61 -23.62 24.75
N THR A 109 10.80 -24.89 24.45
CA THR A 109 12.08 -25.45 23.99
C THR A 109 12.51 -24.89 22.63
N GLN A 110 11.60 -24.81 21.69
CA GLN A 110 11.88 -24.25 20.37
C GLN A 110 12.13 -22.74 20.46
N SER A 111 11.34 -22.01 21.24
CA SER A 111 11.54 -20.57 21.47
C SER A 111 12.91 -20.32 22.12
N ALA A 112 13.30 -21.08 23.15
CA ALA A 112 14.61 -20.95 23.78
C ALA A 112 15.76 -21.24 22.80
N ALA A 113 15.63 -22.24 21.96
CA ALA A 113 16.63 -22.54 20.92
C ALA A 113 16.74 -21.43 19.88
N ALA A 114 15.61 -20.91 19.41
CA ALA A 114 15.56 -19.77 18.48
C ALA A 114 16.21 -18.52 19.07
N CYS A 115 15.95 -18.24 20.37
CA CYS A 115 16.58 -17.12 21.08
C CYS A 115 18.11 -17.22 21.12
N GLN A 116 18.69 -18.43 21.13
CA GLN A 116 20.14 -18.61 21.17
C GLN A 116 20.81 -18.44 19.82
N LEU A 117 20.10 -18.65 18.72
CA LEU A 117 20.67 -18.58 17.37
C LEU A 117 20.96 -17.15 16.92
N HIS A 118 20.19 -16.16 17.38
CA HIS A 118 20.27 -14.75 16.94
C HIS A 118 20.29 -14.63 15.40
N ASP A 119 19.62 -15.55 14.69
CA ASP A 119 19.57 -15.57 13.24
C ASP A 119 18.47 -14.61 12.75
N PRO A 120 18.79 -13.59 11.93
CA PRO A 120 17.80 -12.66 11.40
C PRO A 120 16.88 -13.25 10.31
N GLY A 121 17.11 -14.50 9.91
CA GLY A 121 16.41 -15.12 8.81
C GLY A 121 17.02 -14.80 7.44
N HIS A 122 16.38 -15.35 6.37
CA HIS A 122 16.82 -15.04 5.04
C HIS A 122 16.26 -13.69 4.56
N VAL A 123 16.97 -13.04 3.65
CA VAL A 123 16.55 -11.82 2.99
C VAL A 123 16.30 -12.13 1.53
N THR A 124 15.12 -11.81 1.04
CA THR A 124 14.77 -11.97 -0.38
C THR A 124 14.97 -10.67 -1.13
N LEU A 125 15.54 -10.74 -2.34
CA LEU A 125 15.55 -9.61 -3.24
C LEU A 125 14.11 -9.34 -3.70
N ARG A 126 13.58 -8.18 -3.34
CA ARG A 126 12.18 -7.84 -3.54
C ARG A 126 12.03 -6.68 -4.52
N ARG A 127 11.28 -6.87 -5.62
CA ARG A 127 10.85 -5.76 -6.47
C ARG A 127 9.70 -4.98 -5.82
N LEU A 128 9.47 -3.77 -6.28
CA LEU A 128 8.28 -3.03 -5.91
C LEU A 128 7.03 -3.74 -6.47
N ASN A 129 6.00 -3.92 -5.63
CA ASN A 129 4.68 -4.33 -6.10
C ASN A 129 3.93 -3.14 -6.70
N ARG A 130 2.73 -3.36 -7.27
CA ARG A 130 1.94 -2.31 -7.94
C ARG A 130 1.69 -1.09 -7.05
N ALA A 131 1.28 -1.30 -5.81
CA ALA A 131 1.00 -0.22 -4.86
C ALA A 131 2.28 0.54 -4.48
N GLU A 132 3.36 -0.17 -4.19
CA GLU A 132 4.66 0.41 -3.88
C GLU A 132 5.22 1.22 -5.08
N TYR A 133 5.03 0.74 -6.31
CA TYR A 133 5.43 1.45 -7.52
C TYR A 133 4.65 2.76 -7.68
N ASN A 134 3.32 2.72 -7.65
CA ASN A 134 2.47 3.91 -7.77
C ASN A 134 2.80 4.95 -6.71
N ASN A 135 2.89 4.55 -5.44
CA ASN A 135 3.23 5.46 -4.35
C ASN A 135 4.65 6.03 -4.50
N THR A 136 5.61 5.21 -4.92
CA THR A 136 7.00 5.66 -5.08
C THR A 136 7.12 6.68 -6.21
N VAL A 137 6.50 6.47 -7.36
CA VAL A 137 6.57 7.45 -8.47
C VAL A 137 5.82 8.73 -8.14
N ARG A 138 4.68 8.64 -7.44
CA ARG A 138 3.97 9.81 -6.93
C ARG A 138 4.87 10.67 -6.04
N ASP A 139 5.52 10.07 -5.04
CA ASP A 139 6.33 10.79 -4.05
C ASP A 139 7.69 11.24 -4.62
N LEU A 140 8.22 10.53 -5.62
CA LEU A 140 9.47 10.86 -6.31
C LEU A 140 9.29 11.97 -7.33
N CYS A 141 8.26 11.87 -8.17
CA CYS A 141 8.06 12.74 -9.32
C CYS A 141 7.00 13.82 -9.07
N GLY A 142 6.19 13.68 -8.02
CA GLY A 142 5.10 14.60 -7.71
C GLY A 142 3.90 14.48 -8.67
N VAL A 143 3.68 13.30 -9.27
CA VAL A 143 2.59 13.02 -10.21
C VAL A 143 1.78 11.81 -9.74
N ASP A 144 0.47 11.95 -9.71
CA ASP A 144 -0.47 10.93 -9.22
C ASP A 144 -1.27 10.34 -10.38
N ILE A 145 -0.61 9.55 -11.23
CA ILE A 145 -1.18 8.98 -12.47
C ILE A 145 -1.35 7.45 -12.44
N HIS A 146 -1.04 6.80 -11.35
CA HIS A 146 -1.21 5.36 -11.10
C HIS A 146 -0.79 4.43 -12.26
N PRO A 147 0.45 4.55 -12.79
CA PRO A 147 0.84 3.84 -14.01
C PRO A 147 0.92 2.31 -13.83
N ALA A 148 1.05 1.82 -12.59
CA ALA A 148 1.08 0.40 -12.31
C ALA A 148 -0.30 -0.27 -12.29
N ASP A 149 -1.40 0.46 -12.50
CA ASP A 149 -2.73 -0.15 -12.62
C ASP A 149 -2.85 -1.03 -13.88
N ASP A 150 -2.04 -0.73 -14.91
CA ASP A 150 -1.91 -1.54 -16.13
C ASP A 150 -0.98 -2.77 -15.98
N PHE A 151 -0.33 -2.96 -14.84
CA PHE A 151 0.58 -4.10 -14.64
C PHE A 151 -0.21 -5.38 -14.39
N PRO A 152 0.35 -6.55 -14.74
CA PRO A 152 -0.15 -7.83 -14.25
C PRO A 152 -0.29 -7.81 -12.72
N ASN A 153 -1.27 -8.54 -12.21
CA ASN A 153 -1.43 -8.66 -10.76
C ASN A 153 -0.18 -9.29 -10.14
N ASP A 154 0.20 -8.79 -8.97
CA ASP A 154 1.26 -9.38 -8.19
C ASP A 154 0.80 -10.71 -7.57
N ASP A 155 1.70 -11.69 -7.56
CA ASP A 155 1.46 -12.95 -6.87
C ASP A 155 1.40 -12.73 -5.35
N VAL A 156 0.54 -13.50 -4.69
CA VAL A 156 0.30 -13.41 -3.25
C VAL A 156 1.01 -14.55 -2.53
N GLY A 157 1.91 -14.23 -1.61
CA GLY A 157 2.55 -15.17 -0.70
C GLY A 157 2.17 -14.86 0.76
N TYR A 158 1.89 -15.89 1.55
CA TYR A 158 1.54 -15.74 2.98
C TYR A 158 0.41 -14.74 3.27
N GLY A 159 -0.46 -14.48 2.27
CA GLY A 159 -1.56 -13.54 2.35
C GLY A 159 -1.25 -12.09 1.95
N PHE A 160 -0.04 -11.81 1.44
CA PHE A 160 0.40 -10.48 1.02
C PHE A 160 1.06 -10.50 -0.37
N ASP A 161 0.87 -9.42 -1.12
CA ASP A 161 1.40 -9.20 -2.48
C ASP A 161 2.78 -8.53 -2.51
N ASN A 162 3.41 -8.37 -1.36
CA ASN A 162 4.74 -7.77 -1.23
C ASN A 162 5.82 -8.79 -0.83
N ILE A 163 5.58 -10.07 -1.03
CA ILE A 163 6.48 -11.16 -0.63
C ILE A 163 7.53 -11.41 -1.72
N GLY A 164 8.79 -11.27 -1.36
CA GLY A 164 9.90 -11.41 -2.30
C GLY A 164 9.98 -12.76 -3.01
N ASP A 165 9.65 -13.85 -2.30
CA ASP A 165 9.74 -15.23 -2.82
C ASP A 165 8.81 -15.52 -4.00
N VAL A 166 7.71 -14.74 -4.14
CA VAL A 166 6.71 -14.94 -5.20
C VAL A 166 6.70 -13.84 -6.26
N LEU A 167 7.34 -12.69 -6.00
CA LEU A 167 7.36 -11.55 -6.92
C LEU A 167 8.32 -11.79 -8.10
N SER A 168 7.81 -12.36 -9.18
CA SER A 168 8.56 -12.60 -10.42
C SER A 168 8.66 -11.36 -11.32
N LEU A 169 9.58 -11.39 -12.29
CA LEU A 169 9.76 -10.37 -13.30
C LEU A 169 9.64 -11.02 -14.69
N SER A 170 8.47 -10.88 -15.32
CA SER A 170 8.19 -11.38 -16.65
C SER A 170 8.60 -10.38 -17.74
N PRO A 171 8.85 -10.83 -19.00
CA PRO A 171 9.07 -9.91 -20.13
C PRO A 171 7.94 -8.89 -20.33
N LEU A 172 6.68 -9.32 -20.19
CA LEU A 172 5.53 -8.42 -20.26
C LEU A 172 5.59 -7.32 -19.19
N LEU A 173 5.97 -7.68 -17.96
CA LEU A 173 6.09 -6.69 -16.89
C LEU A 173 7.22 -5.69 -17.17
N MET A 174 8.31 -6.11 -17.81
CA MET A 174 9.38 -5.19 -18.24
C MET A 174 8.91 -4.18 -19.29
N GLU A 175 8.10 -4.60 -20.27
CA GLU A 175 7.47 -3.64 -21.21
C GLU A 175 6.56 -2.64 -20.47
N LYS A 176 5.78 -3.14 -19.51
CA LYS A 176 4.91 -2.27 -18.70
C LYS A 176 5.72 -1.29 -17.86
N TYR A 177 6.86 -1.69 -17.28
CA TYR A 177 7.75 -0.77 -16.58
C TYR A 177 8.31 0.32 -17.49
N LEU A 178 8.73 -0.03 -18.73
CA LEU A 178 9.22 0.96 -19.69
C LEU A 178 8.12 1.99 -20.03
N ASN A 179 6.93 1.51 -20.39
CA ASN A 179 5.81 2.38 -20.72
C ASN A 179 5.39 3.26 -19.53
N ALA A 180 5.40 2.72 -18.31
CA ALA A 180 5.10 3.46 -17.10
C ALA A 180 6.17 4.51 -16.81
N ALA A 181 7.45 4.18 -16.96
CA ALA A 181 8.56 5.10 -16.76
C ALA A 181 8.52 6.27 -17.76
N GLU A 182 8.19 6.01 -19.03
CA GLU A 182 7.99 7.06 -20.05
C GLU A 182 6.83 7.98 -19.68
N LYS A 183 5.65 7.41 -19.34
CA LYS A 183 4.48 8.18 -18.92
C LYS A 183 4.78 9.06 -17.71
N VAL A 184 5.45 8.51 -16.68
CA VAL A 184 5.81 9.23 -15.46
C VAL A 184 6.81 10.35 -15.75
N SER A 185 7.88 10.04 -16.50
CA SER A 185 8.92 11.00 -16.83
C SER A 185 8.37 12.18 -17.64
N HIS A 186 7.47 11.91 -18.58
CA HIS A 186 6.79 12.93 -19.36
C HIS A 186 5.85 13.76 -18.48
N ALA A 187 4.95 13.12 -17.72
CA ALA A 187 3.99 13.79 -16.85
C ALA A 187 4.66 14.67 -15.79
N ALA A 188 5.87 14.30 -15.34
CA ALA A 188 6.63 15.08 -14.36
C ALA A 188 7.02 16.49 -14.84
N PHE A 189 7.03 16.72 -16.15
CA PHE A 189 7.39 18.03 -16.73
C PHE A 189 6.22 18.72 -17.43
N GLN A 190 5.07 18.05 -17.55
CA GLN A 190 3.86 18.69 -18.07
C GLN A 190 3.31 19.72 -17.09
N SER A 191 2.78 20.81 -17.62
CA SER A 191 1.95 21.70 -16.82
C SER A 191 0.58 21.04 -16.61
N PRO A 192 0.00 21.08 -15.39
CA PRO A 192 -1.38 20.67 -15.18
C PRO A 192 -2.35 21.36 -16.14
N ASP A 193 -1.99 22.55 -16.60
CA ASP A 193 -2.78 23.36 -17.52
C ASP A 193 -2.85 22.75 -18.94
N GLU A 194 -1.90 21.89 -19.32
CA GLU A 194 -1.92 21.19 -20.61
C GLU A 194 -3.06 20.17 -20.70
N PHE A 195 -3.61 19.71 -19.57
CA PHE A 195 -4.75 18.79 -19.51
C PHE A 195 -6.10 19.49 -19.42
N ILE A 196 -6.13 20.84 -19.31
CA ILE A 196 -7.38 21.57 -19.26
C ILE A 196 -7.98 21.60 -20.67
N LYS A 197 -9.11 20.91 -20.83
CA LYS A 197 -9.84 20.94 -22.10
C LYS A 197 -10.34 22.37 -22.36
N PRO A 198 -9.97 23.00 -23.50
CA PRO A 198 -10.46 24.33 -23.83
C PRO A 198 -11.98 24.35 -23.96
N ASN A 199 -12.61 25.41 -23.46
CA ASN A 199 -13.97 25.76 -23.86
C ASN A 199 -13.87 26.39 -25.24
N HIS A 200 -14.31 25.65 -26.26
CA HIS A 200 -14.16 25.98 -27.68
C HIS A 200 -15.44 26.59 -28.22
N PHE A 201 -15.30 27.71 -28.92
CA PHE A 201 -16.40 28.45 -29.57
C PHE A 201 -16.08 28.63 -31.03
N ASP A 202 -16.83 27.96 -31.89
CA ASP A 202 -16.81 28.17 -33.33
C ASP A 202 -17.58 29.46 -33.72
N PRO A 203 -17.59 29.89 -34.98
CA PRO A 203 -18.29 31.10 -35.38
C PRO A 203 -19.79 31.08 -35.08
N GLY A 204 -20.42 29.89 -35.00
CA GLY A 204 -21.82 29.74 -34.60
C GLY A 204 -22.10 30.06 -33.15
N GLY A 205 -21.08 29.92 -32.28
CA GLY A 205 -21.13 30.26 -30.86
C GLY A 205 -20.63 31.68 -30.51
N MET A 206 -20.21 32.47 -31.51
CA MET A 206 -19.71 33.82 -31.30
C MET A 206 -20.80 34.88 -31.33
N VAL A 207 -20.57 35.96 -30.63
CA VAL A 207 -21.37 37.20 -30.67
C VAL A 207 -20.69 38.19 -31.63
N PHE A 208 -21.39 38.62 -32.64
CA PHE A 208 -20.93 39.62 -33.60
C PHE A 208 -21.32 41.01 -33.12
N ILE A 209 -20.34 41.86 -32.82
CA ILE A 209 -20.54 43.11 -32.09
C ILE A 209 -20.56 44.29 -33.02
N SER A 210 -19.60 44.38 -33.96
CA SER A 210 -19.47 45.52 -34.86
C SER A 210 -18.92 45.04 -36.21
N GLN A 211 -19.59 45.41 -37.31
CA GLN A 211 -19.18 45.18 -38.70
C GLN A 211 -18.55 43.83 -39.01
N SER A 212 -18.89 42.83 -38.17
CA SER A 212 -18.43 41.44 -38.30
C SER A 212 -19.58 40.53 -38.71
N SER A 213 -19.27 39.38 -39.33
CA SER A 213 -20.26 38.45 -39.78
C SER A 213 -19.80 37.01 -39.65
N ASN A 214 -20.78 36.09 -39.55
CA ASN A 214 -20.53 34.69 -39.62
C ASN A 214 -20.34 34.28 -41.08
N GLY A 215 -19.09 33.90 -41.43
CA GLY A 215 -18.75 33.43 -42.79
C GLY A 215 -18.81 31.90 -42.92
N GLY A 216 -19.49 31.21 -41.98
CA GLY A 216 -19.59 29.74 -41.94
C GLY A 216 -18.40 29.13 -41.18
N ASP A 217 -17.30 28.89 -41.86
CA ASP A 217 -16.08 28.27 -41.25
C ASP A 217 -15.23 29.22 -40.39
N SER A 218 -15.48 30.54 -40.50
CA SER A 218 -14.77 31.57 -39.73
C SER A 218 -15.60 32.84 -39.63
N ALA A 219 -15.45 33.56 -38.52
CA ALA A 219 -15.97 34.90 -38.33
C ALA A 219 -15.12 35.88 -39.16
N SER A 220 -15.76 36.69 -39.99
CA SER A 220 -15.11 37.72 -40.84
C SER A 220 -15.10 39.08 -40.15
N LEU A 221 -13.92 39.69 -40.01
CA LEU A 221 -13.69 41.02 -39.51
C LEU A 221 -13.07 41.87 -40.63
N PRO A 222 -13.89 42.50 -41.49
CA PRO A 222 -13.39 43.05 -42.74
C PRO A 222 -12.85 44.50 -42.63
N THR A 223 -13.18 45.24 -41.58
CA THR A 223 -12.80 46.64 -41.44
C THR A 223 -12.28 46.97 -40.04
N THR A 224 -11.51 48.06 -39.92
CA THR A 224 -11.07 48.57 -38.62
C THR A 224 -12.28 48.77 -37.70
N GLY A 225 -12.20 48.17 -36.48
CA GLY A 225 -13.29 48.22 -35.49
C GLY A 225 -14.28 47.06 -35.60
N SER A 226 -14.14 46.19 -36.62
CA SER A 226 -14.90 44.94 -36.66
C SER A 226 -14.53 44.09 -35.43
N GLU A 227 -15.56 43.60 -34.69
CA GLU A 227 -15.41 42.88 -33.45
C GLU A 227 -16.31 41.67 -33.35
N ALA A 228 -15.74 40.56 -32.94
CA ALA A 228 -16.49 39.34 -32.57
C ALA A 228 -15.94 38.76 -31.27
N GLY A 229 -16.81 38.14 -30.49
CA GLY A 229 -16.44 37.65 -29.17
C GLY A 229 -17.37 36.57 -28.63
N VAL A 230 -17.18 36.20 -27.39
CA VAL A 230 -17.97 35.19 -26.66
C VAL A 230 -18.25 35.68 -25.25
N ASP A 231 -19.49 35.47 -24.79
CA ASP A 231 -19.87 35.68 -23.39
C ASP A 231 -19.69 34.36 -22.64
N TYR A 232 -18.86 34.33 -21.61
CA TYR A 232 -18.56 33.13 -20.84
C TYR A 232 -18.74 33.39 -19.34
N ASP A 233 -19.31 32.40 -18.65
CA ASP A 233 -19.47 32.42 -17.19
C ASP A 233 -18.28 31.74 -16.53
N PHE A 234 -17.33 32.53 -16.04
CA PHE A 234 -16.09 32.05 -15.44
C PHE A 234 -16.38 31.46 -14.04
N PRO A 235 -16.12 30.16 -13.80
CA PRO A 235 -16.58 29.47 -12.59
C PRO A 235 -15.89 29.94 -11.31
N LYS A 236 -14.70 30.53 -11.40
CA LYS A 236 -13.97 31.09 -10.24
C LYS A 236 -12.99 32.17 -10.69
N SER A 237 -12.64 33.07 -9.75
CA SER A 237 -11.56 34.04 -9.96
C SER A 237 -10.22 33.30 -10.03
N ALA A 238 -9.54 33.35 -11.18
CA ALA A 238 -8.27 32.66 -11.47
C ALA A 238 -7.62 33.24 -12.71
N ASP A 239 -6.43 32.74 -13.03
CA ASP A 239 -5.79 32.98 -14.31
C ASP A 239 -6.40 32.07 -15.39
N TYR A 240 -6.57 32.60 -16.59
CA TYR A 240 -7.09 31.93 -17.78
C TYR A 240 -6.21 32.26 -18.99
N LEU A 241 -6.11 31.33 -19.96
CA LEU A 241 -5.59 31.64 -21.29
C LEU A 241 -6.78 31.92 -22.22
N LEU A 242 -6.81 33.12 -22.75
CA LEU A 242 -7.72 33.52 -23.82
C LEU A 242 -7.02 33.29 -25.14
N ARG A 243 -7.56 32.42 -25.99
CA ARG A 243 -6.95 31.98 -27.24
C ARG A 243 -7.86 32.26 -28.42
N SER A 244 -7.31 32.85 -29.48
CA SER A 244 -7.95 33.02 -30.77
C SER A 244 -7.24 32.22 -31.84
N ILE A 245 -7.94 31.35 -32.55
CA ILE A 245 -7.44 30.69 -33.77
C ILE A 245 -7.81 31.59 -34.92
N ALA A 246 -6.80 32.27 -35.49
CA ALA A 246 -7.02 33.31 -36.49
C ALA A 246 -6.12 33.19 -37.71
N TYR A 247 -6.54 33.84 -38.78
CA TYR A 247 -5.76 34.05 -40.00
C TYR A 247 -6.13 35.37 -40.66
N GLN A 248 -5.31 35.81 -41.63
CA GLN A 248 -5.54 37.04 -42.39
C GLN A 248 -5.61 36.81 -43.91
N ASP A 249 -6.27 37.73 -44.62
CA ASP A 249 -5.95 38.04 -46.00
C ASP A 249 -4.98 39.26 -45.95
N LYS A 250 -3.79 39.10 -46.55
CA LYS A 250 -2.73 40.13 -46.45
C LYS A 250 -2.81 41.12 -47.60
N ALA A 251 -2.85 42.41 -47.25
CA ALA A 251 -2.67 43.50 -48.14
C ALA A 251 -1.73 44.54 -47.55
N GLY A 252 -0.85 45.13 -48.38
CA GLY A 252 0.19 46.07 -47.92
C GLY A 252 1.32 45.45 -47.14
N PRO A 253 2.19 46.31 -46.54
CA PRO A 253 3.44 45.88 -45.89
C PRO A 253 3.26 45.23 -44.51
N GLU A 254 2.17 45.59 -43.80
CA GLU A 254 1.93 45.10 -42.42
C GLU A 254 1.01 43.89 -42.42
N ASP A 255 1.11 43.09 -41.36
CA ASP A 255 0.15 42.02 -41.05
C ASP A 255 -1.11 42.60 -40.40
N ALA A 256 -2.20 41.82 -40.39
CA ALA A 256 -3.44 42.21 -39.71
C ALA A 256 -3.17 42.26 -38.20
N LYS A 257 -3.59 43.35 -37.54
CA LYS A 257 -3.47 43.54 -36.08
C LYS A 257 -4.78 43.18 -35.40
N MET A 258 -4.70 42.21 -34.51
CA MET A 258 -5.80 41.73 -33.70
C MET A 258 -5.64 42.25 -32.28
N GLN A 259 -6.59 43.04 -31.80
CA GLN A 259 -6.72 43.43 -30.44
C GLN A 259 -7.59 42.46 -29.67
N MET A 260 -7.04 41.79 -28.70
CA MET A 260 -7.80 40.92 -27.80
C MET A 260 -8.29 41.73 -26.61
N LYS A 261 -9.56 41.56 -26.24
CA LYS A 261 -10.22 42.33 -25.18
C LYS A 261 -10.92 41.41 -24.17
N LEU A 262 -10.94 41.83 -22.92
CA LEU A 262 -11.79 41.31 -21.86
C LEU A 262 -12.68 42.46 -21.34
N ASP A 263 -14.00 42.30 -21.42
CA ASP A 263 -14.98 43.33 -21.03
C ASP A 263 -14.72 44.69 -21.69
N GLY A 264 -14.33 44.66 -22.95
CA GLY A 264 -14.02 45.85 -23.75
C GLY A 264 -12.65 46.46 -23.46
N LYS A 265 -11.88 46.00 -22.48
CA LYS A 265 -10.53 46.46 -22.19
C LYS A 265 -9.51 45.63 -22.96
N GLU A 266 -8.51 46.29 -23.57
CA GLU A 266 -7.41 45.61 -24.22
C GLU A 266 -6.60 44.76 -23.24
N VAL A 267 -6.35 43.50 -23.62
CA VAL A 267 -5.45 42.59 -22.87
C VAL A 267 -4.24 42.19 -23.70
N ALA A 268 -4.34 42.27 -25.03
CA ALA A 268 -3.19 42.08 -25.94
C ALA A 268 -3.44 42.69 -27.31
N MET A 269 -2.36 43.12 -27.98
CA MET A 269 -2.32 43.50 -29.39
C MET A 269 -1.38 42.55 -30.13
N ILE A 270 -1.87 41.84 -31.18
CA ILE A 270 -1.16 40.75 -31.82
C ILE A 270 -1.13 40.92 -33.34
N ASP A 271 0.03 40.74 -33.96
CA ASP A 271 0.19 40.67 -35.39
C ASP A 271 -0.16 39.28 -35.92
N VAL A 272 -1.23 39.14 -36.66
CA VAL A 272 -1.73 37.85 -37.18
C VAL A 272 -1.01 37.56 -38.52
N LYS A 273 -0.01 36.66 -38.44
CA LYS A 273 0.80 36.27 -39.63
C LYS A 273 0.21 35.08 -40.40
N ALA A 274 -0.64 34.29 -39.75
CA ALA A 274 -1.23 33.10 -40.31
C ALA A 274 -2.12 33.43 -41.52
N GLN A 275 -2.15 32.55 -42.53
CA GLN A 275 -2.99 32.61 -43.70
C GLN A 275 -4.07 31.56 -43.68
N LYS A 276 -5.12 31.70 -44.53
CA LYS A 276 -6.32 30.85 -44.60
C LYS A 276 -6.02 29.34 -44.57
N ARG A 277 -4.96 28.89 -45.23
CA ARG A 277 -4.60 27.46 -45.32
C ARG A 277 -4.00 26.88 -44.05
N SER A 278 -3.52 27.72 -43.10
CA SER A 278 -2.86 27.32 -41.86
C SER A 278 -3.17 28.34 -40.75
N PRO A 279 -4.41 28.40 -40.24
CA PRO A 279 -4.76 29.22 -39.10
C PRO A 279 -3.88 28.88 -37.93
N GLN A 280 -3.51 29.86 -37.11
CA GLN A 280 -2.64 29.66 -35.95
C GLN A 280 -3.32 30.15 -34.68
N PRO A 281 -3.03 29.51 -33.51
CA PRO A 281 -3.48 29.99 -32.22
C PRO A 281 -2.64 31.19 -31.75
N TYR A 282 -3.34 32.24 -31.30
CA TYR A 282 -2.79 33.41 -30.64
C TYR A 282 -3.41 33.50 -29.25
N MET A 283 -2.60 33.69 -28.20
CA MET A 283 -3.09 33.61 -26.82
C MET A 283 -2.50 34.64 -25.89
N VAL A 284 -3.24 34.96 -24.84
CA VAL A 284 -2.83 35.82 -23.75
C VAL A 284 -3.31 35.27 -22.41
N GLY A 285 -2.46 35.34 -21.38
CA GLY A 285 -2.83 34.98 -20.00
C GLY A 285 -3.44 36.21 -19.31
N VAL A 286 -4.60 36.02 -18.67
CA VAL A 286 -5.33 37.07 -17.98
C VAL A 286 -5.95 36.55 -16.70
N THR A 287 -5.81 37.30 -15.58
CA THR A 287 -6.60 37.03 -14.36
C THR A 287 -8.02 37.53 -14.55
N VAL A 288 -9.00 36.61 -14.45
CA VAL A 288 -10.43 36.92 -14.65
C VAL A 288 -11.17 36.65 -13.36
N PRO A 289 -12.02 37.57 -12.86
CA PRO A 289 -12.92 37.33 -11.73
C PRO A 289 -13.94 36.24 -12.05
N ALA A 290 -14.56 35.66 -11.02
CA ALA A 290 -15.71 34.75 -11.23
C ALA A 290 -16.92 35.51 -11.74
N GLY A 291 -17.70 34.93 -12.65
CA GLY A 291 -18.90 35.52 -13.21
C GLY A 291 -18.88 35.69 -14.72
N LYS A 292 -19.87 36.38 -15.26
CA LYS A 292 -20.00 36.56 -16.71
C LYS A 292 -19.10 37.68 -17.22
N HIS A 293 -18.20 37.30 -18.15
CA HIS A 293 -17.28 38.22 -18.81
C HIS A 293 -17.30 37.98 -20.31
N ARG A 294 -16.96 39.01 -21.09
CA ARG A 294 -16.86 38.92 -22.55
C ARG A 294 -15.41 38.91 -23.00
N PHE A 295 -15.02 37.85 -23.70
CA PHE A 295 -13.77 37.81 -24.46
C PHE A 295 -14.05 38.11 -25.91
N SER A 296 -13.37 39.12 -26.50
CA SER A 296 -13.54 39.51 -27.90
C SER A 296 -12.23 39.82 -28.61
N CYS A 297 -12.27 39.77 -29.92
CA CYS A 297 -11.18 40.15 -30.81
C CYS A 297 -11.63 41.23 -31.75
N VAL A 298 -10.82 42.28 -31.90
CA VAL A 298 -11.08 43.42 -32.76
C VAL A 298 -10.01 43.51 -33.82
N PHE A 299 -10.40 43.74 -35.07
CA PHE A 299 -9.49 44.08 -36.15
C PHE A 299 -9.17 45.59 -36.11
N THR A 300 -7.90 46.04 -36.18
CA THR A 300 -7.50 47.41 -35.88
C THR A 300 -6.78 48.13 -37.03
N ASN A 301 -6.30 47.46 -38.04
CA ASN A 301 -5.49 48.08 -39.10
C ASN A 301 -5.93 47.63 -40.53
N ASP A 302 -7.15 47.94 -40.87
CA ASP A 302 -7.67 47.71 -42.22
C ASP A 302 -6.81 48.44 -43.27
N PHE A 303 -6.62 47.81 -44.41
CA PHE A 303 -5.86 48.38 -45.50
C PHE A 303 -6.33 47.80 -46.87
N TYR A 304 -6.71 48.69 -47.77
CA TYR A 304 -7.09 48.34 -49.10
C TYR A 304 -6.01 48.80 -50.12
N ASP A 305 -5.51 47.83 -50.90
CA ASP A 305 -4.59 48.06 -52.01
C ASP A 305 -5.42 47.95 -53.31
N PRO A 306 -5.63 49.03 -54.03
CA PRO A 306 -6.42 49.03 -55.26
C PRO A 306 -5.78 48.23 -56.40
N GLY A 307 -4.49 47.87 -56.24
CA GLY A 307 -3.74 47.24 -57.32
C GLY A 307 -3.52 48.16 -58.54
N ASP A 308 -3.04 47.56 -59.63
CA ASP A 308 -2.92 48.23 -60.90
C ASP A 308 -3.91 47.63 -61.93
N PRO A 309 -4.95 48.39 -62.32
CA PRO A 309 -5.93 47.91 -63.29
C PRO A 309 -5.38 47.45 -64.61
N LYS A 310 -4.17 47.94 -64.99
CA LYS A 310 -3.46 47.59 -66.25
C LYS A 310 -2.60 46.32 -66.10
N ASN A 311 -2.34 45.86 -64.86
CA ASN A 311 -1.48 44.73 -64.59
C ASN A 311 -2.32 43.58 -64.00
N LYS A 312 -2.68 42.58 -64.81
CA LYS A 312 -3.47 41.41 -64.38
C LYS A 312 -2.87 40.63 -63.21
N ASN A 313 -1.59 40.78 -62.93
CA ASN A 313 -0.89 40.12 -61.79
C ASN A 313 -0.91 41.00 -60.55
N ASN A 314 -1.34 42.26 -60.58
CA ASN A 314 -1.47 43.17 -59.46
C ASN A 314 -2.96 43.52 -59.22
N ARG A 315 -3.72 42.49 -58.75
CA ARG A 315 -5.17 42.65 -58.42
C ARG A 315 -5.34 43.40 -57.12
N ALA A 316 -6.48 44.06 -57.00
CA ALA A 316 -6.91 44.65 -55.75
C ALA A 316 -6.87 43.62 -54.59
N ARG A 317 -6.36 44.05 -53.46
CA ARG A 317 -6.26 43.23 -52.24
C ARG A 317 -6.82 44.02 -51.07
N ASP A 318 -7.44 43.26 -50.17
CA ASP A 318 -8.02 43.82 -48.96
C ASP A 318 -7.48 43.07 -47.76
N ARG A 319 -7.02 43.80 -46.75
CA ARG A 319 -6.56 43.18 -45.50
C ARG A 319 -7.77 42.91 -44.65
N ASN A 320 -8.01 41.65 -44.40
CA ASN A 320 -9.09 41.19 -43.54
C ASN A 320 -8.57 40.26 -42.46
N LEU A 321 -9.21 40.28 -41.29
CA LEU A 321 -8.97 39.37 -40.19
C LEU A 321 -10.11 38.35 -40.09
N TYR A 322 -9.74 37.09 -39.85
CA TYR A 322 -10.69 36.01 -39.69
C TYR A 322 -10.41 35.24 -38.40
N LEU A 323 -11.47 34.95 -37.62
CA LEU A 323 -11.41 34.11 -36.42
C LEU A 323 -12.04 32.76 -36.75
N LYS A 324 -11.26 31.69 -36.67
CA LYS A 324 -11.76 30.33 -36.85
C LYS A 324 -12.42 29.79 -35.60
N ALA A 325 -11.84 30.14 -34.42
CA ALA A 325 -12.39 29.81 -33.11
C ALA A 325 -11.87 30.78 -32.03
N LEU A 326 -12.65 30.92 -31.00
CA LEU A 326 -12.23 31.46 -29.73
C LEU A 326 -12.20 30.33 -28.69
N GLU A 327 -11.20 30.32 -27.81
CA GLU A 327 -11.06 29.31 -26.79
C GLU A 327 -10.71 29.95 -25.45
N ILE A 328 -11.30 29.40 -24.37
CA ILE A 328 -11.01 29.78 -23.00
C ILE A 328 -10.46 28.55 -22.31
N VAL A 329 -9.21 28.62 -21.86
CA VAL A 329 -8.50 27.55 -21.13
C VAL A 329 -8.33 27.96 -19.70
N GLY A 330 -8.85 27.20 -18.78
CA GLY A 330 -8.76 27.48 -17.37
C GLY A 330 -10.03 27.09 -16.60
N PRO A 331 -10.02 27.32 -15.29
CA PRO A 331 -9.05 28.09 -14.51
C PRO A 331 -7.69 27.42 -14.47
N LEU A 332 -6.60 28.20 -14.64
CA LEU A 332 -5.24 27.70 -14.58
C LEU A 332 -4.85 27.39 -13.14
N ALA A 333 -4.05 26.33 -12.98
CA ALA A 333 -3.61 25.87 -11.68
C ALA A 333 -2.48 26.73 -11.07
N GLY A 334 -1.83 27.55 -11.88
CA GLY A 334 -0.70 28.40 -11.51
C GLY A 334 0.60 27.63 -11.28
N ASN A 335 1.70 28.35 -11.05
CA ASN A 335 3.02 27.74 -10.82
C ASN A 335 3.09 26.85 -9.56
N GLU A 336 2.17 26.99 -8.60
CA GLU A 336 2.14 26.14 -7.40
C GLU A 336 1.77 24.70 -7.72
N ALA A 337 1.02 24.47 -8.80
CA ALA A 337 0.59 23.14 -9.23
C ALA A 337 1.65 22.39 -10.08
N LEU A 338 2.76 23.05 -10.44
CA LEU A 338 3.85 22.36 -11.13
C LEU A 338 4.49 21.31 -10.25
N SER A 339 4.90 20.18 -10.83
CA SER A 339 5.61 19.15 -10.08
C SER A 339 6.90 19.70 -9.46
N PRO A 340 7.39 19.12 -8.36
CA PRO A 340 8.65 19.52 -7.76
C PRO A 340 9.83 19.43 -8.75
N LEU A 341 9.81 18.46 -9.67
CA LEU A 341 10.84 18.28 -10.68
C LEU A 341 10.81 19.37 -11.76
N LYS A 342 9.61 19.77 -12.20
CA LYS A 342 9.45 20.90 -13.14
C LYS A 342 9.92 22.20 -12.50
N LYS A 343 9.56 22.45 -11.24
CA LYS A 343 10.06 23.61 -10.47
C LYS A 343 11.58 23.59 -10.33
N GLN A 344 12.19 22.43 -10.08
CA GLN A 344 13.65 22.29 -9.96
C GLN A 344 14.37 22.52 -11.29
N LEU A 345 13.83 22.05 -12.40
CA LEU A 345 14.40 22.23 -13.73
C LEU A 345 14.20 23.67 -14.23
N GLY A 346 13.03 24.25 -13.96
CA GLY A 346 12.61 25.55 -14.49
C GLY A 346 12.32 25.50 -15.99
N GLU A 347 12.15 26.67 -16.60
CA GLU A 347 11.98 26.85 -18.04
C GLU A 347 13.30 27.12 -18.78
N PHE A 348 14.41 27.00 -18.08
CA PHE A 348 15.72 27.39 -18.57
C PHE A 348 16.34 26.28 -19.44
N GLU A 349 16.67 26.66 -20.71
CA GLU A 349 17.54 25.85 -21.57
C GLU A 349 18.99 26.21 -21.29
N PRO A 350 19.78 25.33 -20.63
CA PRO A 350 21.18 25.64 -20.31
C PRO A 350 22.03 25.75 -21.59
N ASN A 351 22.93 26.70 -21.60
CA ASN A 351 23.91 26.82 -22.69
C ASN A 351 24.85 25.61 -22.69
N GLU A 352 25.61 25.45 -23.80
CA GLU A 352 26.47 24.28 -23.98
C GLU A 352 27.50 24.10 -22.85
N ALA A 353 28.06 25.20 -22.33
CA ALA A 353 29.06 25.16 -21.26
C ALA A 353 28.52 24.71 -19.90
N THR A 354 27.23 24.96 -19.60
CA THR A 354 26.62 24.65 -18.32
C THR A 354 25.74 23.40 -18.35
N ARG A 355 25.34 22.94 -19.52
CA ARG A 355 24.38 21.83 -19.73
C ARG A 355 24.72 20.57 -18.95
N THR A 356 25.92 20.04 -19.12
CA THR A 356 26.36 18.81 -18.44
C THR A 356 26.38 18.97 -16.92
N THR A 357 26.74 20.17 -16.41
CA THR A 357 26.75 20.43 -14.96
C THR A 357 25.32 20.46 -14.39
N VAL A 358 24.38 21.12 -15.08
CA VAL A 358 22.98 21.17 -14.69
C VAL A 358 22.36 19.76 -14.75
N ALA A 359 22.58 19.00 -15.83
CA ALA A 359 22.12 17.63 -15.98
C ALA A 359 22.64 16.74 -14.85
N ARG A 360 23.95 16.77 -14.57
CA ARG A 360 24.57 15.98 -13.49
C ARG A 360 23.96 16.29 -12.13
N LYS A 361 23.73 17.55 -11.81
CA LYS A 361 23.11 17.93 -10.55
C LYS A 361 21.71 17.38 -10.43
N PHE A 362 20.86 17.63 -11.44
CA PHE A 362 19.47 17.15 -11.46
C PHE A 362 19.41 15.62 -11.35
N ILE A 363 20.16 14.92 -12.19
CA ILE A 363 20.18 13.45 -12.23
C ILE A 363 20.72 12.86 -10.93
N SER A 364 21.76 13.45 -10.32
CA SER A 364 22.29 13.00 -9.03
C SER A 364 21.25 13.08 -7.93
N ASP A 365 20.52 14.19 -7.85
CA ASP A 365 19.46 14.38 -6.85
C ASP A 365 18.28 13.42 -7.10
N PHE A 366 17.85 13.27 -8.36
CA PHE A 366 16.77 12.35 -8.76
C PHE A 366 17.15 10.90 -8.49
N ALA A 367 18.29 10.44 -8.99
CA ALA A 367 18.73 9.06 -8.86
C ALA A 367 19.01 8.67 -7.41
N ARG A 368 19.53 9.57 -6.57
CA ARG A 368 19.70 9.37 -5.13
C ARG A 368 18.37 9.02 -4.46
N ARG A 369 17.30 9.74 -4.80
CA ARG A 369 15.95 9.48 -4.28
C ARG A 369 15.36 8.21 -4.88
N ALA A 370 15.47 8.02 -6.20
CA ALA A 370 14.96 6.87 -6.92
C ALA A 370 15.60 5.55 -6.43
N TYR A 371 16.92 5.54 -6.22
CA TYR A 371 17.66 4.35 -5.75
C TYR A 371 17.69 4.23 -4.21
N ARG A 372 17.12 5.20 -3.51
CA ARG A 372 16.98 5.22 -2.05
C ARG A 372 18.31 5.10 -1.30
N ARG A 373 19.40 5.53 -1.92
CA ARG A 373 20.77 5.52 -1.40
C ARG A 373 21.65 6.55 -2.11
N PRO A 374 22.83 6.88 -1.58
CA PRO A 374 23.82 7.63 -2.35
C PRO A 374 24.12 6.94 -3.68
N VAL A 375 24.26 7.72 -4.74
CA VAL A 375 24.61 7.24 -6.08
C VAL A 375 26.08 7.42 -6.36
N THR A 376 26.67 6.51 -7.11
CA THR A 376 28.08 6.59 -7.53
C THR A 376 28.24 7.59 -8.67
N ARG A 377 29.47 8.04 -8.89
CA ARG A 377 29.81 8.92 -10.02
C ARG A 377 29.48 8.24 -11.35
N ASP A 378 29.80 6.96 -11.47
CA ASP A 378 29.58 6.19 -12.70
C ASP A 378 28.08 6.05 -13.02
N GLU A 379 27.22 5.86 -11.99
CA GLU A 379 25.76 5.84 -12.17
C GLU A 379 25.23 7.17 -12.70
N VAL A 380 25.70 8.29 -12.14
CA VAL A 380 25.33 9.64 -12.59
C VAL A 380 25.83 9.89 -14.01
N ASP A 381 27.09 9.53 -14.30
CA ASP A 381 27.71 9.71 -15.62
C ASP A 381 27.01 8.87 -16.70
N HIS A 382 26.59 7.65 -16.33
CA HIS A 382 25.84 6.79 -17.23
C HIS A 382 24.49 7.41 -17.62
N LEU A 383 23.73 7.92 -16.63
CA LEU A 383 22.45 8.55 -16.88
C LEU A 383 22.58 9.89 -17.62
N THR A 384 23.59 10.68 -17.29
CA THR A 384 23.85 11.98 -17.95
C THR A 384 24.15 11.83 -19.43
N ARG A 385 24.76 10.71 -19.85
CA ARG A 385 25.04 10.44 -21.28
C ARG A 385 23.75 10.40 -22.13
N TYR A 386 22.62 10.00 -21.58
CA TYR A 386 21.33 10.04 -22.31
C TYR A 386 20.91 11.46 -22.62
N VAL A 387 21.14 12.42 -21.71
CA VAL A 387 20.85 13.84 -21.95
C VAL A 387 21.74 14.39 -23.07
N ASP A 388 23.05 14.11 -23.00
CA ASP A 388 24.00 14.56 -24.02
C ASP A 388 23.68 13.97 -25.41
N LEU A 389 23.24 12.69 -25.44
CA LEU A 389 22.87 12.01 -26.69
C LEU A 389 21.60 12.63 -27.30
N ALA A 390 20.57 12.84 -26.49
CA ALA A 390 19.31 13.43 -26.94
C ALA A 390 19.52 14.82 -27.55
N VAL A 391 20.28 15.69 -26.87
CA VAL A 391 20.56 17.03 -27.37
C VAL A 391 21.44 17.02 -28.64
N LYS A 392 22.38 16.06 -28.78
CA LYS A 392 23.13 15.87 -30.03
C LYS A 392 22.24 15.45 -31.20
N GLN A 393 21.11 14.78 -30.91
CA GLN A 393 20.12 14.39 -31.91
C GLN A 393 19.10 15.49 -32.22
N GLY A 394 19.23 16.66 -31.61
CA GLY A 394 18.35 17.81 -31.84
C GLY A 394 17.14 17.92 -30.90
N GLU A 395 17.07 17.05 -29.91
CA GLU A 395 16.03 17.11 -28.88
C GLU A 395 16.31 18.24 -27.86
N THR A 396 15.25 18.68 -27.14
CA THR A 396 15.37 19.67 -26.07
C THR A 396 16.13 19.10 -24.87
N PHE A 397 16.71 19.97 -24.05
CA PHE A 397 17.35 19.56 -22.78
C PHE A 397 16.36 18.84 -21.86
N GLN A 398 15.14 19.37 -21.73
CA GLN A 398 14.07 18.72 -20.95
C GLN A 398 13.81 17.31 -21.44
N LYS A 399 13.70 17.08 -22.77
CA LYS A 399 13.50 15.75 -23.35
C LYS A 399 14.66 14.80 -23.01
N GLY A 400 15.88 15.30 -23.03
CA GLY A 400 17.05 14.54 -22.58
C GLY A 400 16.96 14.12 -21.11
N ILE A 401 16.49 15.01 -20.23
CA ILE A 401 16.24 14.69 -18.81
C ILE A 401 15.14 13.63 -18.67
N GLU A 402 14.02 13.73 -19.42
CA GLU A 402 12.94 12.72 -19.42
C GLU A 402 13.47 11.32 -19.78
N ILE A 403 14.32 11.23 -20.81
CA ILE A 403 14.96 9.96 -21.23
C ILE A 403 15.88 9.41 -20.13
N ALA A 404 16.67 10.26 -19.49
CA ALA A 404 17.54 9.85 -18.38
C ALA A 404 16.72 9.36 -17.16
N MET A 405 15.60 10.00 -16.85
CA MET A 405 14.68 9.57 -15.81
C MET A 405 14.03 8.24 -16.16
N THR A 406 13.57 8.05 -17.39
CA THR A 406 13.02 6.76 -17.87
C THR A 406 14.04 5.64 -17.68
N ALA A 407 15.30 5.87 -18.06
CA ALA A 407 16.37 4.90 -17.83
C ALA A 407 16.60 4.59 -16.34
N ALA A 408 16.55 5.61 -15.49
CA ALA A 408 16.68 5.44 -14.04
C ALA A 408 15.51 4.64 -13.45
N LEU A 409 14.26 4.89 -13.88
CA LEU A 409 13.05 4.21 -13.43
C LEU A 409 12.95 2.76 -13.96
N CYS A 410 13.62 2.42 -15.06
CA CYS A 410 13.75 1.04 -15.55
C CYS A 410 14.95 0.30 -14.94
N SER A 411 15.80 0.96 -14.16
CA SER A 411 16.97 0.35 -13.55
C SER A 411 16.58 -0.66 -12.46
N PRO A 412 17.29 -1.79 -12.34
CA PRO A 412 17.15 -2.68 -11.18
C PRO A 412 17.32 -1.97 -9.84
N ASN A 413 18.15 -0.91 -9.75
CA ASN A 413 18.32 -0.11 -8.55
C ASN A 413 17.04 0.62 -8.12
N PHE A 414 16.15 0.94 -9.06
CA PHE A 414 14.83 1.50 -8.76
C PHE A 414 13.80 0.40 -8.52
N LEU A 415 13.72 -0.56 -9.44
CA LEU A 415 12.68 -1.59 -9.43
C LEU A 415 12.78 -2.53 -8.24
N PHE A 416 14.01 -2.80 -7.78
CA PHE A 416 14.25 -3.69 -6.64
C PHE A 416 14.69 -2.92 -5.40
N ARG A 417 14.37 -3.48 -4.25
CA ARG A 417 14.87 -3.01 -2.96
C ARG A 417 16.13 -3.77 -2.61
N VAL A 418 17.25 -3.25 -3.14
CA VAL A 418 18.58 -3.83 -2.86
C VAL A 418 19.04 -3.39 -1.47
N GLU A 419 19.23 -4.37 -0.59
CA GLU A 419 19.65 -4.14 0.79
C GLU A 419 21.10 -4.58 0.94
N THR A 420 21.97 -3.65 1.32
CA THR A 420 23.39 -3.92 1.52
C THR A 420 23.79 -3.60 2.95
N THR A 421 24.80 -4.31 3.46
CA THR A 421 25.42 -4.03 4.76
C THR A 421 26.42 -2.87 4.68
N SER A 422 26.94 -2.59 3.48
CA SER A 422 27.91 -1.51 3.23
C SER A 422 27.26 -0.36 2.46
N VAL A 423 27.65 0.87 2.81
CA VAL A 423 27.32 2.05 2.00
C VAL A 423 28.32 2.12 0.85
N PRO A 424 27.90 2.34 -0.41
CA PRO A 424 28.82 2.61 -1.50
C PRO A 424 29.73 3.81 -1.11
N VAL A 425 31.04 3.63 -1.22
CA VAL A 425 32.00 4.72 -1.00
C VAL A 425 31.85 5.69 -2.18
N VAL A 426 31.13 6.79 -1.97
CA VAL A 426 31.00 7.86 -2.95
C VAL A 426 32.16 8.83 -2.70
N PRO A 427 33.10 9.04 -3.65
CA PRO A 427 34.01 10.18 -3.58
C PRO A 427 33.15 11.46 -3.60
N ALA A 428 33.42 12.37 -2.68
CA ALA A 428 32.70 13.63 -2.57
C ALA A 428 32.68 14.35 -3.93
N ILE A 429 31.50 14.44 -4.55
CA ILE A 429 31.28 15.38 -5.65
C ILE A 429 31.35 16.75 -5.00
N ASN A 430 32.25 17.64 -5.44
CA ASN A 430 32.46 18.97 -4.89
C ASN A 430 31.17 19.79 -4.85
N SER A 431 30.37 19.62 -3.85
CA SER A 431 29.45 20.63 -3.34
C SER A 431 30.14 21.26 -2.15
N GLY A 432 30.52 22.54 -2.29
CA GLY A 432 31.33 23.26 -1.33
C GLY A 432 30.94 23.00 0.13
N LYS A 433 31.95 22.60 0.93
CA LYS A 433 31.88 22.42 2.39
C LYS A 433 31.02 21.29 2.92
N VAL A 434 31.27 20.05 2.54
CA VAL A 434 30.95 18.92 3.41
C VAL A 434 32.09 18.81 4.44
N LYS A 435 31.77 19.11 5.70
CA LYS A 435 32.72 19.09 6.82
C LYS A 435 33.35 17.70 6.95
N ALA A 436 34.61 17.66 7.37
CA ALA A 436 35.46 16.49 7.66
C ALA A 436 34.81 15.39 8.57
N SER A 437 33.59 15.57 9.05
CA SER A 437 32.80 14.60 9.80
C SER A 437 32.43 13.35 8.99
N THR A 438 32.25 13.47 7.66
CA THR A 438 31.83 12.32 6.81
C THR A 438 32.97 11.31 6.59
N ALA A 439 34.23 11.81 6.49
CA ALA A 439 35.40 10.94 6.33
C ALA A 439 35.73 10.20 7.64
N LYS A 440 35.48 10.81 8.80
CA LYS A 440 35.64 10.19 10.11
C LYS A 440 34.58 9.11 10.34
N PHE A 441 33.34 9.36 9.86
CA PHE A 441 32.22 8.41 9.98
C PHE A 441 32.45 7.11 9.20
N ILE A 442 33.04 7.20 7.99
CA ILE A 442 33.42 6.02 7.18
C ILE A 442 34.49 5.19 7.89
N LYS A 443 35.35 5.81 8.67
CA LYS A 443 36.40 5.13 9.46
C LYS A 443 35.86 4.49 10.74
N ASP A 444 34.94 5.17 11.41
CA ASP A 444 34.34 4.71 12.66
C ASP A 444 33.26 3.64 12.42
N ALA A 445 32.57 3.65 11.27
CA ALA A 445 31.66 2.59 10.83
C ALA A 445 32.37 1.23 10.59
N LYS A 446 33.69 1.25 10.37
CA LYS A 446 34.50 0.00 10.24
C LYS A 446 34.94 -0.61 11.56
N SER A 447 34.79 0.07 12.70
CA SER A 447 35.42 -0.38 13.96
C SER A 447 34.48 -0.95 15.03
N GLY A 448 33.15 -1.08 14.78
CA GLY A 448 32.22 -1.58 15.81
C GLY A 448 30.83 -1.97 15.35
N ALA A 449 30.48 -1.80 14.08
CA ALA A 449 29.16 -2.21 13.60
C ALA A 449 29.10 -3.75 13.47
N ASP A 450 28.03 -4.34 14.01
CA ASP A 450 27.68 -5.74 13.78
C ASP A 450 27.64 -5.96 12.23
N LYS A 451 28.48 -6.87 11.75
CA LYS A 451 28.63 -7.15 10.28
C LYS A 451 27.32 -7.53 9.61
N ASN A 452 26.34 -7.94 10.38
CA ASN A 452 25.02 -8.35 9.90
C ASN A 452 24.01 -7.19 9.89
N SER A 453 24.32 -6.01 10.43
CA SER A 453 23.39 -4.88 10.44
C SER A 453 23.23 -4.29 9.04
N VAL A 454 21.98 -4.05 8.61
CA VAL A 454 21.72 -3.31 7.37
C VAL A 454 22.19 -1.87 7.51
N ASN A 455 22.66 -1.26 6.41
CA ASN A 455 23.07 0.14 6.46
C ASN A 455 21.87 1.08 6.70
N GLY A 456 22.14 2.32 7.10
CA GLY A 456 21.11 3.31 7.44
C GLY A 456 20.10 3.58 6.31
N PHE A 457 20.52 3.56 5.05
CA PHE A 457 19.64 3.79 3.90
C PHE A 457 18.73 2.58 3.62
N ALA A 458 19.25 1.37 3.77
CA ALA A 458 18.44 0.16 3.70
C ALA A 458 17.41 0.13 4.83
N LEU A 459 17.78 0.52 6.06
CA LEU A 459 16.86 0.64 7.19
C LEU A 459 15.79 1.71 6.92
N ALA A 460 16.17 2.89 6.41
CA ALA A 460 15.21 3.94 6.02
C ALA A 460 14.20 3.42 4.99
N SER A 461 14.68 2.68 3.98
CA SER A 461 13.82 2.05 2.96
C SER A 461 12.88 1.02 3.57
N ARG A 462 13.38 0.12 4.45
CA ARG A 462 12.53 -0.87 5.14
C ARG A 462 11.39 -0.20 5.90
N ILE A 463 11.69 0.85 6.67
CA ILE A 463 10.69 1.58 7.46
C ILE A 463 9.67 2.28 6.56
N ALA A 464 10.12 2.98 5.52
CA ALA A 464 9.24 3.74 4.64
C ALA A 464 8.30 2.82 3.85
N TYR A 465 8.79 1.74 3.27
CA TYR A 465 7.94 0.79 2.56
C TYR A 465 7.03 0.00 3.50
N PHE A 466 7.43 -0.25 4.74
CA PHE A 466 6.55 -0.87 5.73
C PHE A 466 5.38 0.05 6.09
N LEU A 467 5.64 1.33 6.38
CA LEU A 467 4.63 2.24 6.94
C LEU A 467 3.86 3.03 5.89
N TRP A 468 4.50 3.37 4.76
CA TRP A 468 3.94 4.22 3.71
C TRP A 468 3.78 3.51 2.36
N SER A 469 4.28 2.28 2.23
CA SER A 469 4.39 1.58 0.93
C SER A 469 5.03 2.48 -0.14
N SER A 470 6.01 3.32 0.25
CA SER A 470 6.66 4.31 -0.59
C SER A 470 8.10 4.54 -0.15
N MET A 471 8.83 5.39 -0.90
CA MET A 471 10.22 5.72 -0.64
C MET A 471 10.41 6.54 0.66
N PRO A 472 11.63 6.51 1.25
CA PRO A 472 11.98 7.39 2.37
C PRO A 472 11.89 8.87 2.01
N ASP A 473 11.48 9.70 2.97
CA ASP A 473 11.55 11.15 2.86
C ASP A 473 12.95 11.70 3.21
N ASP A 474 13.13 12.99 3.01
CA ASP A 474 14.42 13.66 3.23
C ASP A 474 14.87 13.58 4.70
N GLU A 475 13.93 13.54 5.67
CA GLU A 475 14.28 13.38 7.09
C GLU A 475 14.90 12.01 7.36
N LEU A 476 14.30 10.93 6.86
CA LEU A 476 14.87 9.59 6.97
C LEU A 476 16.21 9.48 6.23
N PHE A 477 16.35 10.09 5.04
CA PHE A 477 17.60 10.14 4.32
C PHE A 477 18.71 10.85 5.13
N ASN A 478 18.38 11.98 5.74
CA ASN A 478 19.33 12.74 6.55
C ASN A 478 19.77 11.98 7.80
N LEU A 479 18.83 11.32 8.49
CA LEU A 479 19.13 10.48 9.65
C LEU A 479 19.99 9.27 9.26
N ALA A 480 19.71 8.64 8.13
CA ALA A 480 20.51 7.55 7.58
C ALA A 480 21.94 8.01 7.23
N ALA A 481 22.07 9.14 6.52
CA ALA A 481 23.35 9.72 6.13
C ALA A 481 24.24 10.10 7.32
N ASN A 482 23.62 10.52 8.45
CA ASN A 482 24.34 10.89 9.68
C ASN A 482 24.48 9.71 10.65
N GLY A 483 24.10 8.49 10.27
CA GLY A 483 24.18 7.29 11.11
C GLY A 483 23.26 7.29 12.34
N LYS A 484 22.37 8.27 12.45
CA LYS A 484 21.49 8.44 13.60
C LYS A 484 20.30 7.47 13.60
N LEU A 485 19.95 6.93 12.43
CA LEU A 485 18.79 6.04 12.32
C LEU A 485 18.98 4.69 13.02
N GLN A 486 20.22 4.33 13.37
CA GLN A 486 20.52 3.12 14.15
C GLN A 486 20.23 3.29 15.65
N ASP A 487 20.07 4.52 16.14
CA ASP A 487 19.71 4.79 17.54
C ASP A 487 18.25 4.40 17.81
N PRO A 488 17.98 3.51 18.79
CA PRO A 488 16.61 3.06 19.09
C PRO A 488 15.65 4.19 19.47
N THR A 489 16.15 5.25 20.10
CA THR A 489 15.32 6.40 20.52
C THR A 489 14.92 7.25 19.30
N VAL A 490 15.87 7.52 18.41
CA VAL A 490 15.62 8.22 17.15
C VAL A 490 14.65 7.39 16.30
N LEU A 491 14.87 6.09 16.22
CA LEU A 491 14.03 5.18 15.46
C LEU A 491 12.57 5.18 15.96
N ALA A 492 12.37 5.10 17.27
CA ALA A 492 11.04 5.18 17.89
C ALA A 492 10.35 6.53 17.63
N ALA A 493 11.11 7.64 17.64
CA ALA A 493 10.58 8.95 17.31
C ALA A 493 10.14 9.04 15.85
N GLN A 494 10.91 8.45 14.91
CA GLN A 494 10.55 8.38 13.50
C GLN A 494 9.29 7.53 13.28
N VAL A 495 9.16 6.39 13.95
CA VAL A 495 7.93 5.58 13.88
C VAL A 495 6.70 6.42 14.28
N LYS A 496 6.78 7.13 15.42
CA LYS A 496 5.66 7.98 15.87
C LYS A 496 5.33 9.10 14.88
N ARG A 497 6.35 9.74 14.28
CA ARG A 497 6.17 10.76 13.25
C ARG A 497 5.47 10.16 12.03
N MET A 498 5.97 9.04 11.55
CA MET A 498 5.51 8.40 10.32
C MET A 498 4.09 7.84 10.44
N LEU A 499 3.69 7.34 11.60
CA LEU A 499 2.31 6.87 11.84
C LEU A 499 1.28 8.01 11.86
N LYS A 500 1.71 9.24 12.14
CA LYS A 500 0.87 10.45 12.07
C LYS A 500 0.84 11.12 10.70
N ASP A 501 1.78 10.76 9.82
CA ASP A 501 1.85 11.28 8.46
C ASP A 501 0.66 10.76 7.63
N PRO A 502 0.03 11.58 6.78
CA PRO A 502 -1.05 11.12 5.89
C PRO A 502 -0.71 9.88 5.06
N ARG A 503 0.55 9.68 4.68
CA ARG A 503 1.00 8.49 3.93
C ARG A 503 0.82 7.18 4.71
N ALA A 504 0.65 7.23 6.03
CA ALA A 504 0.38 6.04 6.84
C ALA A 504 -0.97 5.38 6.52
N HIS A 505 -1.87 6.04 5.75
CA HIS A 505 -3.06 5.38 5.22
C HIS A 505 -2.73 4.14 4.38
N ALA A 506 -1.53 4.09 3.78
CA ALA A 506 -1.04 2.93 3.06
C ALA A 506 -1.05 1.62 3.89
N LEU A 507 -0.93 1.70 5.23
CA LEU A 507 -1.11 0.54 6.10
C LEU A 507 -2.57 0.04 6.09
N ALA A 508 -3.55 0.92 6.03
CA ALA A 508 -4.95 0.53 5.91
C ALA A 508 -5.22 -0.10 4.53
N ASP A 509 -4.73 0.50 3.46
CA ASP A 509 -5.00 0.06 2.10
C ASP A 509 -4.26 -1.25 1.75
N ASN A 510 -2.99 -1.35 2.13
CA ASN A 510 -2.12 -2.45 1.72
C ASN A 510 -1.99 -3.55 2.77
N PHE A 511 -1.73 -3.23 4.04
CA PHE A 511 -1.66 -4.24 5.07
C PHE A 511 -3.06 -4.72 5.51
N ALA A 512 -3.92 -3.81 6.02
CA ALA A 512 -5.24 -4.21 6.50
C ALA A 512 -6.14 -4.69 5.38
N GLY A 513 -6.07 -4.07 4.18
CA GLY A 513 -6.82 -4.48 3.00
C GLY A 513 -6.60 -5.96 2.62
N GLN A 514 -5.40 -6.49 2.85
CA GLN A 514 -5.05 -7.89 2.60
C GLN A 514 -5.30 -8.77 3.84
N TRP A 515 -4.80 -8.36 5.02
CA TRP A 515 -5.01 -9.09 6.26
C TRP A 515 -6.49 -9.39 6.51
N LEU A 516 -7.35 -8.39 6.30
CA LEU A 516 -8.80 -8.48 6.52
C LEU A 516 -9.58 -8.94 5.28
N MET A 517 -8.90 -9.28 4.18
CA MET A 517 -9.51 -9.71 2.91
C MET A 517 -10.43 -8.65 2.27
N LEU A 518 -10.26 -7.36 2.55
CA LEU A 518 -11.11 -6.29 2.02
C LEU A 518 -11.05 -6.16 0.49
N ARG A 519 -9.91 -6.54 -0.11
CA ARG A 519 -9.76 -6.55 -1.57
C ARG A 519 -10.72 -7.54 -2.23
N SER A 520 -11.06 -8.64 -1.56
CA SER A 520 -12.01 -9.63 -2.06
C SER A 520 -13.44 -9.11 -2.11
N LEU A 521 -13.76 -8.04 -1.37
CA LEU A 521 -15.10 -7.44 -1.36
C LEU A 521 -15.53 -6.96 -2.76
N ALA A 522 -14.59 -6.54 -3.61
CA ALA A 522 -14.87 -6.12 -4.98
C ALA A 522 -15.47 -7.26 -5.84
N GLY A 523 -15.09 -8.50 -5.57
CA GLY A 523 -15.58 -9.68 -6.31
C GLY A 523 -16.82 -10.34 -5.69
N VAL A 524 -17.30 -9.85 -4.54
CA VAL A 524 -18.49 -10.45 -3.90
C VAL A 524 -19.76 -9.97 -4.60
N THR A 525 -20.63 -10.92 -4.97
CA THR A 525 -21.90 -10.67 -5.67
C THR A 525 -23.07 -11.26 -4.90
N PRO A 526 -23.60 -10.59 -3.86
CA PRO A 526 -24.80 -11.03 -3.16
C PRO A 526 -26.00 -11.10 -4.09
N ASP A 527 -26.92 -12.01 -3.83
CA ASP A 527 -28.14 -12.20 -4.60
C ASP A 527 -29.02 -10.94 -4.53
N THR A 528 -29.29 -10.32 -5.67
CA THR A 528 -30.01 -9.03 -5.73
C THR A 528 -31.48 -9.14 -5.34
N LYS A 529 -32.09 -10.34 -5.39
CA LYS A 529 -33.46 -10.56 -4.92
C LYS A 529 -33.54 -10.64 -3.40
N ARG A 530 -32.51 -11.19 -2.76
CA ARG A 530 -32.40 -11.31 -1.30
C ARG A 530 -31.85 -10.05 -0.65
N PHE A 531 -30.95 -9.36 -1.33
CA PHE A 531 -30.23 -8.18 -0.84
C PHE A 531 -30.33 -7.02 -1.84
N PRO A 532 -31.54 -6.48 -2.08
CA PRO A 532 -31.76 -5.48 -3.13
C PRO A 532 -31.03 -4.17 -2.89
N ASP A 533 -30.73 -3.83 -1.65
CA ASP A 533 -30.00 -2.60 -1.27
C ASP A 533 -28.48 -2.70 -1.42
N PHE A 534 -27.95 -3.91 -1.69
CA PHE A 534 -26.51 -4.10 -1.89
C PHE A 534 -26.09 -3.67 -3.30
N ASN A 535 -25.32 -2.60 -3.38
CA ASN A 535 -24.80 -2.01 -4.62
C ASN A 535 -23.34 -1.57 -4.45
N ASP A 536 -22.73 -0.99 -5.48
CA ASP A 536 -21.34 -0.56 -5.44
C ASP A 536 -21.09 0.55 -4.41
N HIS A 537 -22.03 1.45 -4.20
CA HIS A 537 -21.92 2.50 -3.18
C HIS A 537 -21.91 1.89 -1.77
N MET A 538 -22.79 0.93 -1.49
CA MET A 538 -22.78 0.16 -0.23
C MET A 538 -21.46 -0.58 -0.05
N ARG A 539 -20.97 -1.28 -1.09
CA ARG A 539 -19.69 -2.01 -1.07
C ARG A 539 -18.52 -1.08 -0.72
N GLN A 540 -18.46 0.09 -1.35
CA GLN A 540 -17.43 1.09 -1.08
C GLN A 540 -17.56 1.64 0.35
N SER A 541 -18.78 1.87 0.82
CA SER A 541 -19.05 2.33 2.18
C SER A 541 -18.59 1.33 3.24
N MET A 542 -18.89 0.04 3.04
CA MET A 542 -18.41 -1.05 3.92
C MET A 542 -16.88 -1.13 3.97
N ARG A 543 -16.23 -1.01 2.81
CA ARG A 543 -14.76 -1.00 2.74
C ARG A 543 -14.19 0.20 3.48
N LYS A 544 -14.74 1.39 3.23
CA LYS A 544 -14.26 2.65 3.81
C LYS A 544 -14.42 2.70 5.32
N GLU A 545 -15.49 2.13 5.88
CA GLU A 545 -15.65 1.94 7.33
C GLU A 545 -14.43 1.27 7.94
N THR A 546 -14.04 0.11 7.38
CA THR A 546 -12.96 -0.70 7.93
C THR A 546 -11.60 -0.03 7.77
N GLU A 547 -11.36 0.62 6.62
CA GLU A 547 -10.14 1.40 6.38
C GLU A 547 -10.00 2.55 7.39
N LEU A 548 -11.07 3.33 7.60
CA LEU A 548 -11.08 4.44 8.55
C LEU A 548 -10.97 3.96 10.00
N PHE A 549 -11.58 2.84 10.34
CA PHE A 549 -11.48 2.22 11.65
C PHE A 549 -10.03 1.80 11.95
N PHE A 550 -9.37 1.13 11.01
CA PHE A 550 -7.96 0.78 11.11
C PHE A 550 -7.09 2.04 11.21
N GLN A 551 -7.29 3.00 10.31
CA GLN A 551 -6.53 4.25 10.29
C GLN A 551 -6.67 5.05 11.60
N ASN A 552 -7.84 5.05 12.23
CA ASN A 552 -8.05 5.70 13.52
C ASN A 552 -7.22 5.06 14.65
N ILE A 553 -7.12 3.72 14.65
CA ILE A 553 -6.28 3.02 15.62
C ILE A 553 -4.81 3.38 15.43
N VAL A 554 -4.36 3.50 14.19
CA VAL A 554 -2.98 3.87 13.82
C VAL A 554 -2.69 5.33 14.21
N SER A 555 -3.51 6.27 13.76
CA SER A 555 -3.23 7.72 13.89
C SER A 555 -3.40 8.25 15.31
N GLU A 556 -4.38 7.72 16.07
CA GLU A 556 -4.61 8.06 17.48
C GLU A 556 -3.78 7.20 18.45
N ASP A 557 -2.91 6.31 17.93
CA ASP A 557 -2.11 5.36 18.70
C ASP A 557 -2.93 4.57 19.74
N ARG A 558 -4.09 4.09 19.31
CA ARG A 558 -5.00 3.35 20.19
C ARG A 558 -4.49 1.95 20.46
N SER A 559 -5.17 1.28 21.38
CA SER A 559 -4.91 -0.13 21.66
C SER A 559 -5.30 -1.00 20.47
N ILE A 560 -4.43 -1.95 20.07
CA ILE A 560 -4.77 -2.96 19.06
C ILE A 560 -5.94 -3.86 19.49
N LEU A 561 -6.29 -3.87 20.77
CA LEU A 561 -7.44 -4.61 21.28
C LEU A 561 -8.78 -3.99 20.83
N ASP A 562 -8.79 -2.73 20.39
CA ASP A 562 -9.94 -2.09 19.77
C ASP A 562 -10.40 -2.83 18.49
N PHE A 563 -9.48 -3.54 17.81
CA PHE A 563 -9.87 -4.42 16.71
C PHE A 563 -10.84 -5.53 17.12
N LEU A 564 -10.72 -6.03 18.34
CA LEU A 564 -11.61 -7.08 18.84
C LEU A 564 -12.95 -6.53 19.30
N ASP A 565 -12.94 -5.38 19.96
CA ASP A 565 -14.15 -4.76 20.51
C ASP A 565 -13.90 -3.28 20.79
N ALA A 566 -14.63 -2.40 20.10
CA ALA A 566 -14.57 -0.96 20.25
C ALA A 566 -16.00 -0.40 20.28
N ASN A 567 -16.23 0.63 21.06
CA ASN A 567 -17.51 1.29 21.16
C ASN A 567 -17.73 2.42 20.15
N TYR A 568 -17.04 2.36 19.00
CA TYR A 568 -17.15 3.33 17.92
C TYR A 568 -16.91 2.66 16.56
N THR A 569 -17.41 3.29 15.51
CA THR A 569 -17.10 2.98 14.11
C THR A 569 -17.16 4.23 13.24
N PHE A 570 -17.03 4.11 11.92
CA PHE A 570 -17.08 5.21 10.96
C PHE A 570 -18.20 4.97 9.94
N LEU A 571 -19.16 5.88 9.87
CA LEU A 571 -20.35 5.71 9.04
C LEU A 571 -20.61 6.94 8.16
N ASN A 572 -21.09 6.67 6.95
CA ASN A 572 -21.89 7.58 6.15
C ASN A 572 -23.37 7.22 6.28
N GLU A 573 -24.27 7.99 5.67
CA GLU A 573 -25.72 7.75 5.73
C GLU A 573 -26.11 6.35 5.24
N THR A 574 -25.54 5.91 4.13
CA THR A 574 -25.85 4.60 3.52
C THR A 574 -25.57 3.47 4.48
N LEU A 575 -24.40 3.47 5.11
CA LEU A 575 -24.02 2.39 6.03
C LEU A 575 -24.73 2.51 7.39
N ALA A 576 -25.02 3.72 7.84
CA ALA A 576 -25.80 3.96 9.06
C ALA A 576 -27.22 3.41 8.92
N LYS A 577 -27.92 3.66 7.80
CA LYS A 577 -29.21 3.05 7.49
C LYS A 577 -29.15 1.53 7.47
N HIS A 578 -28.10 0.98 6.86
CA HIS A 578 -27.86 -0.47 6.82
C HIS A 578 -27.70 -1.09 8.22
N TYR A 579 -27.09 -0.35 9.15
CA TYR A 579 -26.91 -0.76 10.55
C TYR A 579 -28.09 -0.44 11.47
N GLY A 580 -29.09 0.29 10.99
CA GLY A 580 -30.19 0.79 11.80
C GLY A 580 -29.79 1.88 12.80
N ILE A 581 -28.73 2.66 12.49
CA ILE A 581 -28.21 3.74 13.32
C ILE A 581 -28.77 5.06 12.78
N ALA A 582 -29.46 5.81 13.64
CA ALA A 582 -30.05 7.11 13.31
C ALA A 582 -29.00 8.25 13.31
N ASP A 583 -29.41 9.43 12.85
CA ASP A 583 -28.69 10.70 12.96
C ASP A 583 -27.36 10.83 12.19
N VAL A 584 -27.15 9.99 11.19
CA VAL A 584 -26.03 10.10 10.23
C VAL A 584 -26.59 10.43 8.86
N GLN A 585 -26.23 11.60 8.32
CA GLN A 585 -26.73 12.11 7.03
C GLN A 585 -25.57 12.39 6.05
N GLY A 586 -25.81 12.16 4.76
CA GLY A 586 -24.87 12.42 3.66
C GLY A 586 -23.74 11.42 3.56
N ASP A 587 -22.92 11.57 2.49
CA ASP A 587 -21.89 10.60 2.11
C ASP A 587 -20.58 10.73 2.91
N ASN A 588 -20.40 11.83 3.64
CA ASN A 588 -19.19 12.06 4.43
C ASN A 588 -19.14 11.15 5.64
N PHE A 589 -18.07 10.37 5.75
CA PHE A 589 -17.83 9.51 6.90
C PHE A 589 -17.53 10.32 8.17
N ARG A 590 -18.06 9.87 9.29
CA ARG A 590 -17.79 10.43 10.61
C ARG A 590 -17.66 9.33 11.65
N LYS A 591 -16.89 9.60 12.69
CA LYS A 591 -16.79 8.71 13.85
C LYS A 591 -18.11 8.72 14.60
N VAL A 592 -18.69 7.58 14.82
CA VAL A 592 -19.97 7.36 15.51
C VAL A 592 -19.72 6.51 16.74
N MET A 593 -20.17 7.00 17.90
CA MET A 593 -20.17 6.22 19.12
C MET A 593 -21.32 5.22 19.10
N LEU A 594 -21.01 3.96 19.36
CA LEU A 594 -21.99 2.87 19.32
C LEU A 594 -22.69 2.74 20.66
N THR A 595 -24.02 2.65 20.62
CA THR A 595 -24.86 2.33 21.75
C THR A 595 -25.33 0.88 21.64
N GLY A 596 -25.24 0.12 22.74
CA GLY A 596 -25.57 -1.31 22.75
C GLY A 596 -24.40 -2.19 22.33
N ASP A 597 -24.65 -3.47 22.19
CA ASP A 597 -23.67 -4.55 22.03
C ASP A 597 -23.69 -5.25 20.67
N GLN A 598 -24.64 -4.85 19.81
CA GLN A 598 -24.80 -5.43 18.47
C GLN A 598 -23.62 -5.13 17.55
N ARG A 599 -23.00 -3.97 17.66
CA ARG A 599 -21.87 -3.53 16.83
C ARG A 599 -20.63 -3.33 17.68
N GLY A 600 -19.49 -3.11 17.05
CA GLY A 600 -18.21 -2.82 17.69
C GLY A 600 -17.11 -3.80 17.32
N GLY A 601 -15.94 -3.27 17.02
CA GLY A 601 -14.78 -4.02 16.53
C GLY A 601 -15.00 -4.64 15.14
N LEU A 602 -13.97 -5.31 14.65
CA LEU A 602 -13.95 -5.88 13.28
C LEU A 602 -15.06 -6.90 13.03
N LEU A 603 -15.39 -7.75 14.00
CA LEU A 603 -16.35 -8.85 13.81
C LEU A 603 -17.78 -8.40 13.51
N ALA A 604 -18.09 -7.14 13.79
CA ALA A 604 -19.42 -6.59 13.56
C ALA A 604 -19.48 -5.68 12.32
N GLN A 605 -18.38 -5.53 11.58
CA GLN A 605 -18.34 -4.72 10.37
C GLN A 605 -18.87 -5.49 9.16
N ALA A 606 -19.74 -4.84 8.38
CA ALA A 606 -20.41 -5.46 7.25
C ALA A 606 -19.43 -5.91 6.16
N SER A 607 -18.30 -5.24 5.96
CA SER A 607 -17.26 -5.67 5.03
C SER A 607 -16.79 -7.11 5.28
N LEU A 608 -16.44 -7.43 6.54
CA LEU A 608 -15.93 -8.74 6.94
C LEU A 608 -17.01 -9.80 6.94
N LEU A 609 -18.21 -9.45 7.37
CA LEU A 609 -19.36 -10.35 7.37
C LEU A 609 -19.76 -10.71 5.94
N THR A 610 -19.62 -9.78 4.99
CA THR A 610 -19.94 -9.99 3.58
C THR A 610 -18.89 -10.88 2.89
N VAL A 611 -17.60 -10.61 3.04
CA VAL A 611 -16.54 -11.45 2.42
C VAL A 611 -16.51 -12.86 2.97
N THR A 612 -17.02 -13.07 4.18
CA THR A 612 -17.10 -14.40 4.82
C THR A 612 -18.46 -15.07 4.66
N SER A 613 -19.29 -14.60 3.76
CA SER A 613 -20.61 -15.18 3.44
C SER A 613 -20.64 -15.83 2.05
N ASN A 614 -21.77 -16.44 1.71
CA ASN A 614 -22.09 -16.88 0.36
C ASN A 614 -23.08 -15.88 -0.28
N PRO A 615 -23.24 -15.86 -1.62
CA PRO A 615 -24.13 -14.91 -2.27
C PRO A 615 -25.57 -14.90 -1.75
N THR A 616 -26.10 -16.06 -1.37
CA THR A 616 -27.51 -16.23 -0.97
C THR A 616 -27.70 -16.42 0.53
N ARG A 617 -26.65 -16.66 1.31
CA ARG A 617 -26.74 -16.98 2.74
C ARG A 617 -25.44 -16.75 3.49
N THR A 618 -25.52 -16.73 4.80
CA THR A 618 -24.36 -16.74 5.71
C THR A 618 -23.57 -18.05 5.60
N SER A 619 -22.34 -18.03 6.10
CA SER A 619 -21.50 -19.21 6.21
C SER A 619 -20.78 -19.25 7.56
N PRO A 620 -21.34 -19.91 8.57
CA PRO A 620 -20.67 -20.11 9.87
C PRO A 620 -19.26 -20.68 9.71
N VAL A 621 -19.06 -21.60 8.78
CA VAL A 621 -17.74 -22.18 8.46
C VAL A 621 -16.74 -21.12 8.04
N LYS A 622 -17.08 -20.29 7.04
CA LYS A 622 -16.18 -19.25 6.56
C LYS A 622 -15.90 -18.21 7.65
N ARG A 623 -16.93 -17.78 8.39
CA ARG A 623 -16.81 -16.82 9.50
C ARG A 623 -15.92 -17.36 10.61
N GLY A 624 -16.18 -18.59 11.07
CA GLY A 624 -15.35 -19.21 12.11
C GLY A 624 -13.92 -19.46 11.69
N LYS A 625 -13.71 -19.97 10.47
CA LYS A 625 -12.38 -20.17 9.89
C LYS A 625 -11.63 -18.84 9.82
N TRP A 626 -12.27 -17.78 9.32
CA TRP A 626 -11.66 -16.45 9.20
C TRP A 626 -11.18 -15.91 10.57
N VAL A 627 -12.00 -16.04 11.61
CA VAL A 627 -11.63 -15.63 12.99
C VAL A 627 -10.42 -16.41 13.48
N MET A 628 -10.41 -17.72 13.28
CA MET A 628 -9.30 -18.58 13.69
C MET A 628 -7.99 -18.21 12.98
N GLU A 629 -8.02 -17.96 11.68
CA GLU A 629 -6.84 -17.69 10.85
C GLU A 629 -6.31 -16.26 10.98
N ASN A 630 -7.22 -15.27 11.09
CA ASN A 630 -6.86 -13.86 11.00
C ASN A 630 -6.84 -13.13 12.33
N LEU A 631 -7.53 -13.65 13.36
CA LEU A 631 -7.53 -13.05 14.70
C LEU A 631 -6.83 -13.93 15.75
N LEU A 632 -6.94 -15.23 15.66
CA LEU A 632 -6.39 -16.12 16.68
C LEU A 632 -5.06 -16.80 16.28
N GLY A 633 -4.69 -16.77 14.98
CA GLY A 633 -3.47 -17.40 14.50
C GLY A 633 -3.47 -18.93 14.66
N THR A 634 -4.65 -19.54 14.64
CA THR A 634 -4.84 -20.99 14.77
C THR A 634 -5.50 -21.58 13.51
N PRO A 635 -4.78 -21.55 12.35
CA PRO A 635 -5.34 -22.06 11.11
C PRO A 635 -5.71 -23.54 11.23
N LEU A 636 -6.76 -23.92 10.49
CA LEU A 636 -7.14 -25.31 10.36
C LEU A 636 -6.35 -25.96 9.21
N PRO A 637 -6.08 -27.26 9.27
CA PRO A 637 -5.52 -27.97 8.14
C PRO A 637 -6.45 -27.86 6.92
N PRO A 638 -5.92 -28.00 5.68
CA PRO A 638 -6.75 -28.05 4.49
C PRO A 638 -7.83 -29.11 4.60
N ALA A 639 -9.02 -28.82 4.06
CA ALA A 639 -10.08 -29.82 3.99
C ALA A 639 -9.60 -31.05 3.20
N PRO A 640 -9.98 -32.27 3.59
CA PRO A 640 -9.68 -33.46 2.82
C PRO A 640 -10.16 -33.30 1.37
N PRO A 641 -9.50 -33.91 0.38
CA PRO A 641 -10.01 -33.94 -0.99
C PRO A 641 -11.37 -34.65 -1.02
N ASN A 642 -12.28 -34.17 -1.85
CA ASN A 642 -13.65 -34.72 -2.04
C ASN A 642 -14.64 -34.50 -0.88
N VAL A 643 -14.50 -33.48 -0.07
CA VAL A 643 -15.57 -33.07 0.86
C VAL A 643 -16.77 -32.57 0.03
N PRO A 644 -17.97 -33.22 0.15
CA PRO A 644 -19.15 -32.71 -0.53
C PRO A 644 -19.46 -31.29 -0.07
N ALA A 645 -19.73 -30.37 -1.01
CA ALA A 645 -20.30 -29.07 -0.65
C ALA A 645 -21.61 -29.28 0.07
N LEU A 646 -21.96 -28.42 1.04
CA LEU A 646 -23.30 -28.33 1.57
C LEU A 646 -24.20 -27.87 0.40
N SER A 647 -24.76 -28.81 -0.36
CA SER A 647 -25.55 -28.50 -1.54
C SER A 647 -26.87 -27.87 -1.13
N ASP A 648 -27.18 -26.74 -1.71
CA ASP A 648 -28.53 -26.17 -1.64
C ASP A 648 -29.52 -26.95 -2.54
N ASP A 649 -29.01 -27.87 -3.39
CA ASP A 649 -29.79 -28.57 -4.40
C ASP A 649 -29.33 -30.03 -4.65
N LYS A 650 -30.23 -30.98 -4.63
CA LYS A 650 -30.28 -32.25 -5.38
C LYS A 650 -30.28 -33.61 -4.67
N LYS A 651 -30.24 -33.71 -3.34
CA LYS A 651 -30.57 -35.04 -2.72
C LYS A 651 -31.45 -34.89 -1.48
N GLY A 652 -32.69 -34.46 -1.69
CA GLY A 652 -33.71 -34.27 -0.65
C GLY A 652 -33.45 -33.00 0.18
N PRO A 653 -34.47 -32.25 0.58
CA PRO A 653 -34.28 -31.05 1.40
C PRO A 653 -33.66 -31.46 2.73
N LEU A 654 -32.47 -30.96 3.05
CA LEU A 654 -31.99 -30.94 4.43
C LEU A 654 -33.03 -30.11 5.21
N VAL A 655 -33.86 -30.80 6.01
CA VAL A 655 -34.95 -30.16 6.76
C VAL A 655 -34.34 -29.46 7.98
N GLY A 656 -34.78 -28.25 8.27
CA GLY A 656 -34.44 -27.55 9.48
C GLY A 656 -33.58 -26.28 9.25
N THR A 657 -33.23 -25.62 10.35
CA THR A 657 -32.39 -24.43 10.36
C THR A 657 -30.99 -24.69 9.79
N LEU A 658 -30.26 -23.63 9.38
CA LEU A 658 -28.87 -23.76 8.93
C LEU A 658 -28.00 -24.50 9.95
N ARG A 659 -28.18 -24.23 11.25
CA ARG A 659 -27.51 -24.95 12.34
C ARG A 659 -27.77 -26.46 12.31
N GLN A 660 -29.04 -26.87 12.25
CA GLN A 660 -29.42 -28.30 12.22
C GLN A 660 -28.83 -29.00 11.01
N ARG A 661 -28.87 -28.39 9.85
CA ARG A 661 -28.24 -28.91 8.61
C ARG A 661 -26.73 -29.09 8.74
N MET A 662 -26.05 -28.17 9.37
CA MET A 662 -24.59 -28.25 9.60
C MET A 662 -24.27 -29.32 10.67
N GLU A 663 -25.09 -29.46 11.70
CA GLU A 663 -24.94 -30.50 12.73
C GLU A 663 -25.07 -31.90 12.15
N GLN A 664 -25.99 -32.09 11.22
CA GLN A 664 -26.12 -33.36 10.46
C GLN A 664 -24.86 -33.62 9.61
N HIS A 665 -24.32 -32.61 8.93
CA HIS A 665 -23.11 -32.72 8.11
C HIS A 665 -21.86 -33.12 8.95
N ARG A 666 -21.69 -32.53 10.14
CA ARG A 666 -20.57 -32.82 11.03
C ARG A 666 -20.68 -34.13 11.83
N ALA A 667 -21.77 -34.88 11.69
CA ALA A 667 -21.91 -36.20 12.31
C ALA A 667 -20.80 -37.17 11.84
N ASN A 668 -20.16 -36.90 10.68
CA ASN A 668 -18.99 -37.64 10.24
C ASN A 668 -17.78 -37.29 11.13
N PRO A 669 -17.12 -38.24 11.80
CA PRO A 669 -15.99 -38.00 12.70
C PRO A 669 -14.80 -37.32 12.03
N ALA A 670 -14.54 -37.55 10.72
CA ALA A 670 -13.50 -36.90 9.98
C ALA A 670 -13.70 -35.36 9.83
N CYS A 671 -14.98 -34.95 9.79
CA CYS A 671 -15.34 -33.53 9.69
C CYS A 671 -15.46 -32.87 11.07
N ALA A 672 -15.86 -33.61 12.07
CA ALA A 672 -16.22 -33.15 13.42
C ALA A 672 -15.06 -32.38 14.08
N SER A 673 -13.84 -32.83 13.93
CA SER A 673 -12.65 -32.25 14.59
C SER A 673 -12.37 -30.76 14.20
N CYS A 674 -12.53 -30.42 12.92
CA CYS A 674 -12.40 -29.05 12.42
C CYS A 674 -13.64 -28.23 12.74
N HIS A 675 -14.82 -28.80 12.47
CA HIS A 675 -16.11 -28.12 12.65
C HIS A 675 -16.39 -27.77 14.12
N ALA A 676 -16.00 -28.63 15.09
CA ALA A 676 -16.13 -28.34 16.50
C ALA A 676 -15.39 -27.07 16.96
N ARG A 677 -14.39 -26.64 16.21
CA ARG A 677 -13.61 -25.41 16.53
C ARG A 677 -14.15 -24.18 15.83
N MET A 678 -14.51 -24.27 14.53
CA MET A 678 -14.91 -23.11 13.74
C MET A 678 -16.41 -22.82 13.78
N ASP A 679 -17.28 -23.86 13.79
CA ASP A 679 -18.72 -23.66 13.71
C ASP A 679 -19.31 -22.89 14.89
N PRO A 680 -18.93 -23.14 16.17
CA PRO A 680 -19.42 -22.34 17.28
C PRO A 680 -19.15 -20.85 17.10
N ILE A 681 -17.92 -20.48 16.66
CA ILE A 681 -17.56 -19.09 16.41
C ILE A 681 -18.48 -18.51 15.32
N GLY A 682 -18.69 -19.25 14.23
CA GLY A 682 -19.54 -18.80 13.14
C GLY A 682 -21.01 -18.67 13.55
N PHE A 683 -21.53 -19.58 14.34
CA PHE A 683 -22.90 -19.50 14.87
C PHE A 683 -23.09 -18.26 15.76
N GLY A 684 -22.06 -17.88 16.53
CA GLY A 684 -22.09 -16.65 17.32
C GLY A 684 -22.25 -15.37 16.50
N LEU A 685 -22.06 -15.44 15.17
CA LEU A 685 -22.20 -14.32 14.25
C LEU A 685 -23.45 -14.41 13.35
N GLU A 686 -24.36 -15.37 13.58
CA GLU A 686 -25.53 -15.59 12.72
C GLU A 686 -26.62 -14.51 12.90
N ASN A 687 -26.55 -13.68 13.93
CA ASN A 687 -27.35 -12.47 14.03
C ASN A 687 -27.01 -11.42 12.96
N TYR A 688 -25.97 -11.60 12.20
CA TYR A 688 -25.68 -10.80 11.01
C TYR A 688 -25.97 -11.64 9.76
N ASP A 689 -26.75 -11.09 8.84
CA ASP A 689 -27.03 -11.71 7.55
C ASP A 689 -25.79 -11.76 6.61
N ALA A 690 -26.00 -12.15 5.35
CA ALA A 690 -24.87 -12.29 4.40
C ALA A 690 -24.26 -10.97 3.94
N VAL A 691 -24.90 -9.84 4.17
CA VAL A 691 -24.40 -8.49 3.90
C VAL A 691 -24.16 -7.70 5.19
N GLY A 692 -24.16 -8.38 6.33
CA GLY A 692 -23.84 -7.79 7.64
C GLY A 692 -24.96 -7.00 8.30
N GLN A 693 -26.19 -7.10 7.84
CA GLN A 693 -27.36 -6.51 8.48
C GLN A 693 -27.79 -7.34 9.70
N TRP A 694 -28.23 -6.68 10.76
CA TRP A 694 -28.68 -7.36 11.97
C TRP A 694 -30.03 -8.06 11.76
N ARG A 695 -30.15 -9.32 12.23
CA ARG A 695 -31.35 -10.13 12.18
C ARG A 695 -31.51 -11.01 13.42
N THR A 696 -32.75 -11.36 13.77
CA THR A 696 -33.08 -12.29 14.85
C THR A 696 -33.74 -13.56 14.33
N LYS A 697 -34.11 -13.58 13.04
CA LYS A 697 -34.72 -14.73 12.36
C LYS A 697 -34.03 -14.99 11.02
N ASP A 698 -34.06 -16.23 10.58
CA ASP A 698 -33.68 -16.69 9.23
C ASP A 698 -34.90 -17.37 8.60
N GLY A 699 -35.61 -16.69 7.71
CA GLY A 699 -36.97 -17.03 7.32
C GLY A 699 -37.90 -16.99 8.54
N ASP A 700 -38.65 -18.07 8.76
CA ASP A 700 -39.59 -18.20 9.90
C ASP A 700 -38.91 -18.66 11.19
N SER A 701 -37.68 -19.13 11.11
CA SER A 701 -36.99 -19.74 12.25
C SER A 701 -36.21 -18.69 13.06
N SER A 702 -36.30 -18.76 14.39
CA SER A 702 -35.46 -17.95 15.27
C SER A 702 -34.00 -18.40 15.19
N ILE A 703 -33.08 -17.46 15.22
CA ILE A 703 -31.64 -17.72 15.21
C ILE A 703 -31.21 -18.15 16.61
N ASP A 704 -30.48 -19.26 16.69
CA ASP A 704 -29.73 -19.64 17.87
C ASP A 704 -28.24 -19.29 17.68
N PRO A 705 -27.76 -18.19 18.28
CA PRO A 705 -26.39 -17.77 18.14
C PRO A 705 -25.45 -18.31 19.23
N SER A 706 -25.90 -19.30 19.99
CA SER A 706 -25.13 -19.90 21.08
C SER A 706 -23.98 -20.75 20.56
N GLY A 707 -22.93 -20.86 21.35
CA GLY A 707 -21.75 -21.67 21.02
C GLY A 707 -20.99 -22.11 22.25
N VAL A 708 -20.23 -23.20 22.11
CA VAL A 708 -19.29 -23.69 23.12
C VAL A 708 -17.95 -23.88 22.43
N LEU A 709 -16.94 -23.16 22.87
CA LEU A 709 -15.56 -23.32 22.35
C LEU A 709 -14.92 -24.61 22.90
N PRO A 710 -13.84 -25.11 22.27
CA PRO A 710 -13.15 -26.31 22.73
C PRO A 710 -12.61 -26.24 24.16
N ASP A 711 -12.35 -25.05 24.68
CA ASP A 711 -11.92 -24.82 26.06
C ASP A 711 -13.08 -24.82 27.09
N GLY A 712 -14.29 -25.01 26.63
CA GLY A 712 -15.51 -25.04 27.46
C GLY A 712 -16.17 -23.67 27.63
N SER A 713 -15.62 -22.59 27.08
CA SER A 713 -16.19 -21.24 27.12
C SER A 713 -17.53 -21.22 26.35
N LYS A 714 -18.60 -20.78 27.02
CA LYS A 714 -19.95 -20.69 26.47
C LYS A 714 -20.29 -19.23 26.14
N PHE A 715 -21.07 -19.02 25.11
CA PHE A 715 -21.58 -17.70 24.73
C PHE A 715 -22.90 -17.80 23.98
N SER A 716 -23.62 -16.69 23.94
CA SER A 716 -24.85 -16.54 23.15
C SER A 716 -24.77 -15.20 22.40
N GLY A 717 -24.38 -15.26 21.13
CA GLY A 717 -24.31 -14.11 20.25
C GLY A 717 -22.95 -13.41 20.19
N PRO A 718 -22.86 -12.36 19.34
CA PRO A 718 -21.59 -11.72 19.01
C PRO A 718 -20.99 -10.96 20.19
N ALA A 719 -21.80 -10.38 21.07
CA ALA A 719 -21.31 -9.63 22.22
C ALA A 719 -20.49 -10.50 23.16
N GLU A 720 -21.04 -11.62 23.60
CA GLU A 720 -20.33 -12.54 24.49
C GLU A 720 -19.13 -13.21 23.80
N LEU A 721 -19.24 -13.52 22.51
CA LEU A 721 -18.12 -14.01 21.70
C LEU A 721 -16.95 -13.01 21.71
N LYS A 722 -17.22 -11.70 21.48
CA LYS A 722 -16.20 -10.66 21.53
C LYS A 722 -15.51 -10.60 22.91
N GLN A 723 -16.28 -10.71 24.00
CA GLN A 723 -15.70 -10.73 25.35
C GLN A 723 -14.77 -11.95 25.56
N ILE A 724 -15.15 -13.12 25.08
CA ILE A 724 -14.27 -14.30 25.11
C ILE A 724 -12.99 -14.07 24.29
N LEU A 725 -13.11 -13.50 23.10
CA LEU A 725 -11.94 -13.20 22.26
C LEU A 725 -11.00 -12.19 22.96
N LYS A 726 -11.53 -11.23 23.70
CA LYS A 726 -10.72 -10.30 24.52
C LYS A 726 -9.93 -11.02 25.62
N THR A 727 -10.42 -12.13 26.15
CA THR A 727 -9.62 -12.95 27.10
C THR A 727 -8.44 -13.63 26.39
N LYS A 728 -8.54 -13.85 25.08
CA LYS A 728 -7.50 -14.47 24.24
C LYS A 728 -6.54 -13.44 23.61
N LYS A 729 -6.42 -12.26 24.25
CA LYS A 729 -5.61 -11.14 23.77
C LYS A 729 -4.16 -11.49 23.41
N THR A 730 -3.55 -12.46 24.10
CA THR A 730 -2.19 -12.93 23.78
C THR A 730 -2.14 -13.60 22.41
N LEU A 731 -3.10 -14.49 22.09
CA LEU A 731 -3.19 -15.14 20.77
C LEU A 731 -3.44 -14.11 19.67
N PHE A 732 -4.36 -13.17 19.91
CA PHE A 732 -4.61 -12.07 18.98
C PHE A 732 -3.36 -11.24 18.72
N THR A 733 -2.66 -10.79 19.77
CA THR A 733 -1.43 -10.00 19.63
C THR A 733 -0.36 -10.79 18.88
N GLN A 734 -0.23 -12.08 19.15
CA GLN A 734 0.70 -12.97 18.45
C GLN A 734 0.35 -13.09 16.96
N CYS A 735 -0.92 -13.31 16.64
CA CYS A 735 -1.40 -13.38 15.25
C CYS A 735 -1.12 -12.08 14.51
N LEU A 736 -1.52 -10.93 15.08
CA LEU A 736 -1.28 -9.62 14.47
C LEU A 736 0.22 -9.35 14.30
N THR A 737 1.04 -9.69 15.29
CA THR A 737 2.51 -9.58 15.20
C THR A 737 3.06 -10.40 14.03
N GLN A 738 2.64 -11.66 13.88
CA GLN A 738 3.08 -12.53 12.79
C GLN A 738 2.68 -11.95 11.42
N LYS A 739 1.42 -11.50 11.28
CA LYS A 739 0.93 -10.88 10.04
C LYS A 739 1.71 -9.59 9.70
N MET A 740 1.93 -8.71 10.70
CA MET A 740 2.67 -7.48 10.48
C MET A 740 4.16 -7.72 10.21
N MET A 741 4.80 -8.70 10.87
CA MET A 741 6.17 -9.09 10.56
C MET A 741 6.31 -9.66 9.15
N THR A 742 5.39 -10.54 8.73
CA THR A 742 5.35 -11.08 7.37
C THR A 742 5.32 -9.95 6.34
N TYR A 743 4.42 -8.98 6.53
CA TYR A 743 4.29 -7.82 5.66
C TYR A 743 5.53 -6.91 5.69
N ALA A 744 6.05 -6.60 6.87
CA ALA A 744 7.21 -5.72 7.07
C ALA A 744 8.50 -6.30 6.48
N LEU A 745 8.73 -7.61 6.70
CA LEU A 745 9.92 -8.30 6.21
C LEU A 745 9.81 -8.71 4.74
N GLY A 746 8.58 -8.81 4.19
CA GLY A 746 8.34 -9.28 2.82
C GLY A 746 8.70 -10.76 2.61
N ARG A 747 8.61 -11.56 3.67
CA ARG A 747 8.79 -13.02 3.67
C ARG A 747 7.87 -13.68 4.71
N GLY A 748 7.68 -14.97 4.59
CA GLY A 748 7.02 -15.73 5.65
C GLY A 748 7.79 -15.67 6.97
N VAL A 749 7.06 -15.74 8.06
CA VAL A 749 7.65 -15.90 9.40
C VAL A 749 8.21 -17.32 9.50
N GLU A 750 9.46 -17.42 9.93
CA GLU A 750 10.17 -18.68 10.13
C GLU A 750 10.17 -19.07 11.62
N ARG A 751 10.59 -20.32 11.91
CA ARG A 751 10.68 -20.80 13.28
C ARG A 751 11.69 -20.00 14.12
N ILE A 752 12.76 -19.52 13.49
CA ILE A 752 13.76 -18.67 14.15
C ILE A 752 13.20 -17.35 14.62
N ASP A 753 12.12 -16.86 14.01
CA ASP A 753 11.46 -15.62 14.42
C ASP A 753 10.61 -15.77 15.68
N LYS A 754 10.37 -16.99 16.16
CA LYS A 754 9.48 -17.27 17.29
C LYS A 754 9.88 -16.49 18.56
N CYS A 755 11.15 -16.51 18.92
CA CYS A 755 11.64 -15.75 20.07
C CYS A 755 11.39 -14.24 19.91
N THR A 756 11.62 -13.73 18.69
CA THR A 756 11.37 -12.32 18.36
C THR A 756 9.88 -11.97 18.51
N ILE A 757 8.99 -12.83 18.01
CA ILE A 757 7.54 -12.66 18.13
C ILE A 757 7.13 -12.65 19.61
N ASP A 758 7.59 -13.61 20.40
CA ASP A 758 7.27 -13.70 21.83
C ASP A 758 7.71 -12.43 22.58
N ASN A 759 8.90 -11.91 22.27
CA ASN A 759 9.42 -10.66 22.84
C ASN A 759 8.59 -9.43 22.42
N ILE A 760 8.16 -9.34 21.16
CA ILE A 760 7.31 -8.26 20.66
C ILE A 760 5.94 -8.31 21.34
N VAL A 761 5.34 -9.48 21.46
CA VAL A 761 4.06 -9.69 22.17
C VAL A 761 4.16 -9.25 23.62
N GLN A 762 5.23 -9.66 24.32
CA GLN A 762 5.46 -9.28 25.71
C GLN A 762 5.65 -7.76 25.85
N THR A 763 6.44 -7.14 24.97
CA THR A 763 6.68 -5.70 24.95
C THR A 763 5.39 -4.92 24.72
N THR A 764 4.59 -5.34 23.73
CA THR A 764 3.31 -4.73 23.41
C THR A 764 2.32 -4.86 24.57
N SER A 765 2.26 -6.02 25.21
CA SER A 765 1.40 -6.27 26.36
C SER A 765 1.77 -5.39 27.56
N LYS A 766 3.05 -5.25 27.89
CA LYS A 766 3.53 -4.43 28.99
C LYS A 766 3.29 -2.94 28.81
N ASN A 767 3.15 -2.50 27.55
CA ASN A 767 2.95 -1.10 27.19
C ASN A 767 1.51 -0.81 26.70
N GLY A 768 0.50 -1.45 27.28
CA GLY A 768 -0.91 -1.09 27.05
C GLY A 768 -1.47 -1.46 25.68
N TYR A 769 -0.79 -2.33 24.93
CA TYR A 769 -1.19 -2.76 23.58
C TYR A 769 -1.29 -1.64 22.56
N HIS A 770 -0.56 -0.52 22.71
CA HIS A 770 -0.55 0.58 21.76
C HIS A 770 -0.01 0.16 20.40
N PHE A 771 -0.62 0.66 19.33
CA PHE A 771 -0.24 0.33 17.95
C PHE A 771 1.22 0.73 17.66
N SER A 772 1.64 1.93 18.09
CA SER A 772 3.01 2.39 17.91
C SER A 772 4.05 1.53 18.64
N THR A 773 3.68 0.94 19.77
CA THR A 773 4.55 0.03 20.50
C THR A 773 4.81 -1.25 19.71
N LEU A 774 3.75 -1.84 19.14
CA LEU A 774 3.87 -3.02 18.29
C LEU A 774 4.77 -2.74 17.08
N VAL A 775 4.50 -1.64 16.35
CA VAL A 775 5.30 -1.24 15.19
C VAL A 775 6.76 -0.97 15.55
N THR A 776 6.99 -0.23 16.65
CA THR A 776 8.34 0.08 17.12
C THR A 776 9.11 -1.19 17.49
N ALA A 777 8.47 -2.13 18.17
CA ALA A 777 9.09 -3.40 18.56
C ALA A 777 9.44 -4.25 17.30
N ILE A 778 8.60 -4.25 16.27
CA ILE A 778 8.91 -4.91 14.98
C ILE A 778 10.11 -4.23 14.31
N ILE A 779 10.12 -2.91 14.21
CA ILE A 779 11.20 -2.17 13.52
C ILE A 779 12.53 -2.29 14.29
N GLN A 780 12.49 -2.46 15.60
CA GLN A 780 13.69 -2.61 16.44
C GLN A 780 14.21 -4.05 16.53
N CYS A 781 13.48 -5.05 16.07
CA CYS A 781 13.91 -6.45 16.18
C CYS A 781 15.04 -6.80 15.22
N ASP A 782 15.79 -7.85 15.54
CA ASP A 782 16.93 -8.31 14.73
C ASP A 782 16.53 -8.67 13.29
N PRO A 783 15.46 -9.41 12.99
CA PRO A 783 15.04 -9.69 11.61
C PRO A 783 14.80 -8.43 10.76
N PHE A 784 14.35 -7.33 11.37
CA PHE A 784 14.13 -6.07 10.65
C PHE A 784 15.40 -5.23 10.47
N ARG A 785 16.37 -5.32 11.39
CA ARG A 785 17.57 -4.48 11.41
C ARG A 785 18.82 -5.18 10.87
N LYS A 786 18.79 -6.48 10.72
CA LYS A 786 19.94 -7.30 10.33
C LYS A 786 19.63 -8.16 9.11
N GLN A 787 20.67 -8.71 8.50
CA GLN A 787 20.60 -9.73 7.48
C GLN A 787 21.75 -10.74 7.71
N ARG A 788 21.64 -11.94 7.16
CA ARG A 788 22.74 -12.91 7.22
C ARG A 788 23.96 -12.33 6.52
N GLY A 789 25.16 -12.48 7.13
CA GLY A 789 26.40 -11.82 6.70
C GLY A 789 27.03 -12.33 5.41
N ASP A 790 26.58 -13.42 4.90
CA ASP A 790 27.09 -14.11 3.70
C ASP A 790 26.20 -13.77 2.53
N GLY A 791 26.28 -12.57 2.05
CA GLY A 791 25.58 -12.13 0.82
C GLY A 791 25.31 -13.28 -0.17
N GLY A 792 24.47 -14.23 0.23
CA GLY A 792 24.06 -15.34 -0.58
C GLY A 792 23.10 -14.82 -1.64
N LEU A 793 23.61 -14.51 -2.82
CA LEU A 793 22.95 -14.66 -4.08
C LEU A 793 23.32 -16.02 -4.61
#